data_c3a262831b4bba144c071e9222dd3a03
#
_entry.id   c3a262831b4bba144c071e9222dd3a03
#
_cell.length_a   1.000
_cell.length_b   1.000
_cell.length_c   1.000
_cell.angle_alpha   90.00
_cell.angle_beta   90.00
_cell.angle_gamma   90.00
#
_symmetry.space_group_name_H-M   'P 1'
#
loop_
_entity.id
_entity.type
_entity.pdbx_description
1 polymer ?
#
loop_
_entity_poly.entity_id
_entity_poly.type
_entity_poly.pdbx_seq_one_letter_code
_entity_poly.pdbx_strand_id
1 'polypeptide(L)'
;MKRTPHHRSRSGTGLAVAALGACALAASLLGGGPASARPYPDPPATTDSRDSTSSTPPTTLSLPSPPGGANVRVLVFHGSATAESPTVDAGIAAVESIGLSGPAAGRFRTEATDDPSVFTDARRLGRFNAVVFLTGGGDVLDPEQEAGLEAYMEAGGGFVGVHEAARTEPYSAWFTGLIGARPNGAPSGTQRAVVEVGDRQHPATKSLPLEWKRPDKWFNWDRNPSGTVHTVARVREASYQPAAKPNGWDHPVSWCRDYDGGRSFYTAMGGTVDSYAETDFRDHLRGAIAWTSRISRADCKATIDANYTAERVTRPNQPGQNDQIGEPHGLVAAPDGRVLYIGRGGADASVPVVTDWNDPDVGKGSGEIHVYDPTTRQVTKAGALTVFGNKGGGDELVKNEEGLLGIELDPGFTSNGWVYLHYTPHARIDRAAHMGERRVSRFTLDLATNRLDLASEKVLLSWPVQIHSCCHAGGGMAWDSEENLYIATGDTNSSGSSGGYSGNNPAPNFGGVSFADARRTAGNTNNLNGKILRIHPEDDGTYTLPAGNLFTGEETAEGGGKTRGEIYVMGVRNPARISVDKKTDILYAGWVGPDAGAPSTTWGPAKYDTFAAITKAGNHGWPYCMGNKQPYRDRNLPDPSVPRGWYDCDAPKNESPNNDGLVNLPPVTGNTIWYSPQGGGVDYPRDANGVPSYKQEEQRLLLPWLKGGGQATMNGPLYRYDAASASTVKWPSYWDGKWFVGDFYDGDQPRHAVLTDPRTVGRGGLPVHAESLKKIVPVGQGGIRNLMDWKFAPDGSLYVLDYGRGFFTSHTDSALWRVTYKGGGPTPAADQLARKAAQ
;
A
#
# COMPACT_ATOMS: atom_id res chain seq x y z
N MET A 1 21.55 65.39 -50.25
CA MET A 1 21.13 64.90 -51.55
C MET A 1 20.65 63.50 -51.42
N LYS A 2 19.31 63.30 -51.69
CA LYS A 2 18.63 62.15 -52.33
C LYS A 2 19.08 60.76 -51.89
N ARG A 3 18.27 59.79 -51.48
CA ARG A 3 16.82 59.41 -51.46
C ARG A 3 16.76 58.01 -50.81
N THR A 4 15.76 57.86 -49.99
CA THR A 4 15.17 56.56 -49.63
C THR A 4 14.61 55.79 -50.87
N PRO A 5 14.22 54.53 -50.92
CA PRO A 5 13.27 53.92 -49.92
C PRO A 5 13.36 52.42 -49.65
N HIS A 6 12.66 52.03 -48.54
CA HIS A 6 11.80 50.87 -48.27
C HIS A 6 12.26 49.41 -48.49
N HIS A 7 12.29 48.55 -47.49
CA HIS A 7 11.20 47.70 -47.10
C HIS A 7 11.47 46.81 -45.85
N ARG A 8 10.55 46.91 -44.92
CA ARG A 8 9.98 45.86 -44.05
C ARG A 8 10.90 44.70 -43.60
N SER A 9 11.05 44.51 -42.39
CA SER A 9 10.31 44.17 -41.13
C SER A 9 10.67 42.80 -40.62
N ARG A 10 10.96 42.72 -39.43
CA ARG A 10 10.40 41.96 -38.30
C ARG A 10 11.41 41.63 -37.24
N SER A 11 11.38 42.37 -36.20
CA SER A 11 11.25 41.98 -34.79
C SER A 11 11.78 40.61 -34.41
N GLY A 12 12.90 40.59 -33.71
CA GLY A 12 13.31 39.48 -32.83
C GLY A 12 13.02 39.85 -31.40
N THR A 13 12.06 39.23 -30.82
CA THR A 13 11.71 39.31 -29.40
C THR A 13 12.54 38.32 -28.60
N GLY A 14 13.02 38.79 -27.47
CA GLY A 14 13.78 38.00 -26.52
C GLY A 14 12.98 36.86 -25.88
N LEU A 15 13.64 35.75 -25.61
CA LEU A 15 13.13 34.61 -24.86
C LEU A 15 13.09 34.98 -23.38
N ALA A 16 11.89 35.02 -22.87
CA ALA A 16 11.64 34.74 -21.45
C ALA A 16 11.16 33.30 -21.37
N VAL A 17 11.96 32.43 -20.78
CA VAL A 17 11.57 31.04 -20.52
C VAL A 17 10.82 31.01 -19.21
N ALA A 18 9.50 30.94 -19.25
CA ALA A 18 8.67 30.56 -18.13
C ALA A 18 8.39 29.06 -18.24
N ALA A 19 8.98 28.27 -17.38
CA ALA A 19 8.65 26.85 -17.24
C ALA A 19 7.45 26.71 -16.30
N LEU A 20 6.25 26.72 -16.88
CA LEU A 20 5.02 26.32 -16.21
C LEU A 20 4.66 24.92 -16.65
N GLY A 21 4.88 23.95 -15.77
CA GLY A 21 4.33 22.62 -15.89
C GLY A 21 2.90 22.56 -15.39
N ALA A 22 1.97 23.17 -16.13
CA ALA A 22 0.56 22.94 -15.92
C ALA A 22 0.10 21.84 -16.86
N CYS A 23 -0.29 20.67 -16.35
CA CYS A 23 -1.07 19.69 -17.10
C CYS A 23 -2.46 20.24 -17.39
N ALA A 24 -2.64 20.88 -18.55
CA ALA A 24 -3.94 21.10 -19.14
C ALA A 24 -4.13 20.00 -20.19
N LEU A 25 -5.02 19.03 -19.93
CA LEU A 25 -5.57 18.13 -20.94
C LEU A 25 -6.43 18.94 -21.91
N ALA A 26 -5.94 19.10 -23.13
CA ALA A 26 -6.79 19.49 -24.25
C ALA A 26 -7.49 18.23 -24.77
N ALA A 27 -8.80 18.15 -24.62
CA ALA A 27 -9.64 17.15 -25.24
C ALA A 27 -9.76 17.47 -26.72
N SER A 28 -9.18 16.68 -27.60
CA SER A 28 -9.53 16.64 -29.02
C SER A 28 -10.60 15.57 -29.21
N LEU A 29 -11.78 16.08 -29.58
CA LEU A 29 -12.93 15.31 -30.03
C LEU A 29 -12.60 14.57 -31.34
N LEU A 30 -12.51 13.25 -31.28
CA LEU A 30 -12.88 12.42 -32.43
C LEU A 30 -13.76 11.29 -31.88
N GLY A 31 -14.96 11.25 -32.43
CA GLY A 31 -16.04 10.38 -32.01
C GLY A 31 -15.75 8.90 -32.31
N GLY A 32 -15.88 8.13 -31.27
CA GLY A 32 -16.02 6.69 -31.26
C GLY A 32 -16.67 6.35 -29.93
N GLY A 33 -18.00 6.19 -29.91
CA GLY A 33 -18.72 5.88 -28.71
C GLY A 33 -18.28 4.52 -28.14
N PRO A 34 -18.11 4.40 -26.83
CA PRO A 34 -17.96 3.09 -26.22
C PRO A 34 -19.28 2.36 -26.32
N ALA A 35 -19.23 1.14 -26.85
CA ALA A 35 -20.35 0.21 -26.78
C ALA A 35 -20.71 0.05 -25.29
N SER A 36 -21.86 0.56 -24.92
CA SER A 36 -22.46 0.34 -23.61
C SER A 36 -22.67 -1.17 -23.42
N ALA A 37 -21.93 -1.77 -22.50
CA ALA A 37 -22.28 -3.07 -21.99
C ALA A 37 -23.69 -2.96 -21.38
N ARG A 38 -24.65 -3.61 -21.99
CA ARG A 38 -26.00 -3.73 -21.41
C ARG A 38 -25.85 -4.52 -20.10
N PRO A 39 -26.50 -4.08 -19.02
CA PRO A 39 -26.63 -4.92 -17.86
C PRO A 39 -27.38 -6.20 -18.25
N TYR A 40 -26.88 -7.32 -17.81
CA TYR A 40 -27.58 -8.60 -17.91
C TYR A 40 -28.95 -8.44 -17.23
N PRO A 41 -30.04 -8.89 -17.85
CA PRO A 41 -31.33 -8.90 -17.18
C PRO A 41 -31.29 -9.88 -16.02
N ASP A 42 -31.89 -9.47 -14.91
CA ASP A 42 -32.18 -10.39 -13.82
C ASP A 42 -32.97 -11.60 -14.34
N PRO A 43 -32.71 -12.81 -13.83
CA PRO A 43 -33.47 -13.98 -14.23
C PRO A 43 -34.96 -13.75 -13.88
N PRO A 44 -35.86 -14.13 -14.76
CA PRO A 44 -37.29 -13.94 -14.51
C PRO A 44 -37.71 -14.71 -13.26
N ALA A 45 -38.48 -14.05 -12.41
CA ALA A 45 -39.14 -14.70 -11.29
C ALA A 45 -40.04 -15.86 -11.83
N THR A 46 -39.60 -17.07 -11.61
CA THR A 46 -40.41 -18.26 -11.91
C THR A 46 -41.53 -18.36 -10.91
N THR A 47 -42.76 -18.08 -11.36
CA THR A 47 -43.97 -18.48 -10.63
C THR A 47 -44.09 -19.99 -10.75
N ASP A 48 -43.68 -20.70 -9.73
CA ASP A 48 -43.73 -22.15 -9.64
C ASP A 48 -45.15 -22.55 -9.26
N SER A 49 -45.95 -23.01 -10.23
CA SER A 49 -47.18 -23.77 -10.00
C SER A 49 -46.81 -25.24 -9.94
N ARG A 50 -46.41 -25.72 -8.77
CA ARG A 50 -46.23 -27.16 -8.56
C ARG A 50 -47.53 -27.82 -8.18
N ASP A 51 -47.96 -28.69 -9.06
CA ASP A 51 -49.03 -29.67 -8.81
C ASP A 51 -48.64 -30.60 -7.67
N SER A 52 -49.50 -30.70 -6.67
CA SER A 52 -49.30 -31.54 -5.50
C SER A 52 -49.62 -32.97 -5.80
N THR A 53 -48.63 -33.79 -6.16
CA THR A 53 -48.75 -35.25 -6.06
C THR A 53 -47.59 -35.79 -5.23
N SER A 54 -47.99 -36.32 -4.05
CA SER A 54 -47.32 -37.34 -3.23
C SER A 54 -45.80 -37.45 -3.36
N SER A 55 -45.04 -36.71 -2.55
CA SER A 55 -43.63 -37.02 -2.32
C SER A 55 -43.39 -37.33 -0.84
N THR A 56 -42.77 -38.48 -0.59
CA THR A 56 -42.06 -38.78 0.64
C THR A 56 -41.17 -37.60 0.99
N PRO A 57 -41.13 -37.09 2.25
CA PRO A 57 -40.28 -35.94 2.57
C PRO A 57 -38.84 -36.27 2.22
N PRO A 58 -38.10 -35.34 1.58
CA PRO A 58 -36.70 -35.54 1.23
C PRO A 58 -35.91 -35.87 2.48
N THR A 59 -35.10 -36.92 2.43
CA THR A 59 -34.22 -37.31 3.52
C THR A 59 -33.26 -36.13 3.78
N THR A 60 -33.45 -35.42 4.87
CA THR A 60 -32.59 -34.24 5.20
C THR A 60 -31.16 -34.72 5.35
N LEU A 61 -30.27 -34.24 4.50
CA LEU A 61 -28.86 -34.57 4.55
C LEU A 61 -28.28 -34.00 5.88
N SER A 62 -27.76 -34.92 6.71
CA SER A 62 -27.13 -34.55 7.99
C SER A 62 -25.65 -34.86 7.92
N LEU A 63 -24.81 -33.84 8.00
CA LEU A 63 -23.36 -34.02 8.02
C LEU A 63 -22.85 -34.38 9.43
N PRO A 64 -21.71 -35.10 9.55
CA PRO A 64 -21.08 -35.38 10.82
C PRO A 64 -20.78 -34.06 11.54
N SER A 65 -21.02 -34.04 12.85
CA SER A 65 -20.62 -32.90 13.69
C SER A 65 -19.13 -32.61 13.52
N PRO A 66 -18.66 -31.33 13.56
CA PRO A 66 -17.26 -31.03 13.50
C PRO A 66 -16.51 -31.77 14.61
N PRO A 67 -15.44 -32.48 14.30
CA PRO A 67 -14.84 -33.42 15.21
C PRO A 67 -14.05 -32.75 16.32
N GLY A 68 -14.39 -33.10 17.55
CA GLY A 68 -13.40 -33.15 18.61
C GLY A 68 -12.67 -34.51 18.56
N GLY A 69 -11.91 -34.82 17.49
CA GLY A 69 -11.11 -36.06 17.40
C GLY A 69 -11.48 -37.04 16.27
N ALA A 70 -10.68 -37.94 16.03
CA ALA A 70 -10.42 -39.19 15.26
C ALA A 70 -11.36 -39.71 14.14
N ASN A 71 -12.48 -39.11 13.77
CA ASN A 71 -13.46 -39.70 12.82
C ASN A 71 -13.76 -38.88 11.56
N VAL A 72 -12.85 -38.00 11.14
CA VAL A 72 -13.03 -37.27 9.89
C VAL A 72 -12.92 -38.23 8.71
N ARG A 73 -13.90 -38.16 7.80
CA ARG A 73 -13.93 -38.91 6.54
C ARG A 73 -13.90 -37.98 5.35
N VAL A 74 -13.08 -38.34 4.37
CA VAL A 74 -12.88 -37.57 3.11
C VAL A 74 -13.20 -38.51 1.96
N LEU A 75 -14.08 -38.06 1.09
CA LEU A 75 -14.36 -38.72 -0.19
C LEU A 75 -13.39 -38.14 -1.24
N VAL A 76 -12.71 -39.02 -2.00
CA VAL A 76 -11.97 -38.62 -3.18
C VAL A 76 -12.79 -39.07 -4.38
N PHE A 77 -13.40 -38.12 -5.09
CA PHE A 77 -14.09 -38.38 -6.33
C PHE A 77 -13.16 -38.16 -7.51
N HIS A 78 -13.05 -39.20 -8.38
CA HIS A 78 -12.17 -39.18 -9.55
C HIS A 78 -12.84 -39.55 -10.85
N GLY A 79 -14.17 -39.39 -10.93
CA GLY A 79 -14.91 -39.57 -12.18
C GLY A 79 -14.36 -38.65 -13.28
N SER A 80 -14.29 -39.16 -14.50
CA SER A 80 -13.75 -38.44 -15.64
C SER A 80 -14.51 -38.76 -16.90
N ALA A 81 -14.85 -37.72 -17.67
CA ALA A 81 -15.41 -37.90 -19.02
C ALA A 81 -14.31 -38.23 -20.07
N THR A 82 -13.04 -38.22 -19.67
CA THR A 82 -11.87 -38.51 -20.48
C THR A 82 -11.09 -39.68 -19.87
N ALA A 83 -10.09 -40.22 -20.59
CA ALA A 83 -9.26 -41.31 -20.07
C ALA A 83 -8.58 -40.90 -18.73
N GLU A 84 -8.47 -41.89 -17.82
CA GLU A 84 -7.76 -41.73 -16.56
C GLU A 84 -6.34 -41.18 -16.76
N SER A 85 -5.97 -40.27 -15.87
CA SER A 85 -4.66 -39.62 -15.89
C SER A 85 -3.77 -40.17 -14.77
N PRO A 86 -2.48 -40.46 -15.02
CA PRO A 86 -1.54 -40.88 -13.97
C PRO A 86 -1.46 -39.91 -12.78
N THR A 87 -1.90 -38.68 -12.95
CA THR A 87 -1.99 -37.69 -11.86
C THR A 87 -3.13 -38.01 -10.90
N VAL A 88 -4.17 -38.69 -11.33
CA VAL A 88 -5.31 -39.12 -10.51
C VAL A 88 -4.86 -40.17 -9.47
N ASP A 89 -4.21 -41.25 -9.97
CA ASP A 89 -3.67 -42.30 -9.07
C ASP A 89 -2.69 -41.75 -8.05
N ALA A 90 -1.76 -40.91 -8.51
CA ALA A 90 -0.81 -40.26 -7.63
C ALA A 90 -1.50 -39.34 -6.60
N GLY A 91 -2.55 -38.67 -7.00
CA GLY A 91 -3.37 -37.81 -6.15
C GLY A 91 -4.13 -38.60 -5.08
N ILE A 92 -4.78 -39.71 -5.44
CA ILE A 92 -5.47 -40.60 -4.52
C ILE A 92 -4.48 -41.11 -3.45
N ALA A 93 -3.37 -41.72 -3.90
CA ALA A 93 -2.33 -42.22 -2.99
C ALA A 93 -1.77 -41.13 -2.07
N ALA A 94 -1.59 -39.89 -2.57
CA ALA A 94 -1.14 -38.77 -1.75
C ALA A 94 -2.18 -38.39 -0.69
N VAL A 95 -3.46 -38.27 -1.05
CA VAL A 95 -4.53 -37.92 -0.09
C VAL A 95 -4.69 -38.98 0.99
N GLU A 96 -4.65 -40.29 0.63
CA GLU A 96 -4.67 -41.39 1.58
C GLU A 96 -3.49 -41.32 2.57
N SER A 97 -2.28 -41.16 2.04
CA SER A 97 -1.07 -41.03 2.85
C SER A 97 -1.10 -39.81 3.78
N ILE A 98 -1.61 -38.66 3.28
CA ILE A 98 -1.81 -37.45 4.06
C ILE A 98 -2.78 -37.70 5.22
N GLY A 99 -3.88 -38.42 4.97
CA GLY A 99 -4.90 -38.72 5.98
C GLY A 99 -4.38 -39.56 7.12
N LEU A 100 -3.47 -40.48 6.84
CA LEU A 100 -2.88 -41.40 7.83
C LEU A 100 -1.69 -40.77 8.60
N SER A 101 -1.09 -39.71 8.07
CA SER A 101 0.12 -39.11 8.62
C SER A 101 -0.21 -37.86 9.46
N GLY A 102 0.74 -37.44 10.32
CA GLY A 102 0.62 -36.22 11.13
C GLY A 102 0.01 -36.46 12.52
N PRO A 103 -0.25 -35.37 13.28
CA PRO A 103 -0.85 -35.43 14.62
C PRO A 103 -2.25 -36.08 14.58
N ALA A 104 -2.58 -36.84 15.64
CA ALA A 104 -3.85 -37.57 15.73
C ALA A 104 -5.09 -36.66 15.51
N ALA A 105 -5.04 -35.42 15.99
CA ALA A 105 -6.12 -34.44 15.83
C ALA A 105 -6.35 -33.96 14.40
N GLY A 106 -5.42 -34.20 13.48
CA GLY A 106 -5.49 -33.81 12.06
C GLY A 106 -5.68 -34.97 11.10
N ARG A 107 -5.83 -36.22 11.58
CA ARG A 107 -5.98 -37.40 10.75
C ARG A 107 -7.41 -37.52 10.20
N PHE A 108 -7.50 -38.10 9.02
CA PHE A 108 -8.77 -38.44 8.38
C PHE A 108 -8.68 -39.78 7.65
N ARG A 109 -9.82 -40.40 7.39
CA ARG A 109 -9.93 -41.60 6.58
C ARG A 109 -10.43 -41.25 5.20
N THR A 110 -9.82 -41.82 4.19
CA THR A 110 -10.14 -41.56 2.78
C THR A 110 -10.95 -42.73 2.20
N GLU A 111 -11.93 -42.44 1.36
CA GLU A 111 -12.62 -43.36 0.46
C GLU A 111 -12.53 -42.77 -0.94
N ALA A 112 -12.03 -43.54 -1.91
CA ALA A 112 -11.94 -43.12 -3.31
C ALA A 112 -12.99 -43.81 -4.14
N THR A 113 -13.61 -43.09 -5.10
CA THR A 113 -14.60 -43.64 -6.02
C THR A 113 -14.68 -42.82 -7.31
N ASP A 114 -14.88 -43.48 -8.44
CA ASP A 114 -15.25 -42.94 -9.74
C ASP A 114 -16.77 -42.97 -10.00
N ASP A 115 -17.53 -43.66 -9.11
CA ASP A 115 -18.99 -43.84 -9.25
C ASP A 115 -19.72 -42.55 -8.78
N PRO A 116 -20.35 -41.80 -9.71
CA PRO A 116 -21.02 -40.53 -9.37
C PRO A 116 -22.35 -40.77 -8.63
N SER A 117 -22.89 -42.01 -8.56
CA SER A 117 -24.08 -42.31 -7.79
C SER A 117 -23.93 -42.02 -6.29
N VAL A 118 -22.70 -41.85 -5.80
CA VAL A 118 -22.43 -41.41 -4.44
C VAL A 118 -23.08 -40.07 -4.11
N PHE A 119 -23.31 -39.20 -5.11
CA PHE A 119 -23.91 -37.88 -4.90
C PHE A 119 -25.43 -37.93 -4.78
N THR A 120 -26.12 -38.97 -5.29
CA THR A 120 -27.56 -39.17 -5.08
C THR A 120 -27.87 -39.95 -3.81
N ASP A 121 -26.87 -40.63 -3.22
CA ASP A 121 -27.04 -41.32 -1.91
C ASP A 121 -26.73 -40.37 -0.76
N ALA A 122 -27.72 -39.60 -0.30
CA ALA A 122 -27.62 -38.69 0.80
C ALA A 122 -27.08 -39.31 2.11
N ARG A 123 -27.36 -40.63 2.34
CA ARG A 123 -26.82 -41.33 3.54
C ARG A 123 -25.34 -41.61 3.41
N ARG A 124 -24.88 -41.98 2.22
CA ARG A 124 -23.46 -42.23 1.94
C ARG A 124 -22.71 -40.93 1.92
N LEU A 125 -23.16 -39.93 1.17
CA LEU A 125 -22.52 -38.61 1.06
C LEU A 125 -22.46 -37.88 2.41
N GLY A 126 -23.54 -37.99 3.21
CA GLY A 126 -23.60 -37.41 4.54
C GLY A 126 -22.59 -37.95 5.58
N ARG A 127 -21.82 -39.01 5.24
CA ARG A 127 -20.75 -39.51 6.11
C ARG A 127 -19.45 -38.77 5.97
N PHE A 128 -19.26 -37.97 4.91
CA PHE A 128 -18.02 -37.29 4.60
C PHE A 128 -18.04 -35.84 5.08
N ASN A 129 -16.93 -35.41 5.66
CA ASN A 129 -16.72 -34.03 6.10
C ASN A 129 -16.20 -33.15 4.96
N ALA A 130 -15.52 -33.74 3.97
CA ALA A 130 -15.06 -33.08 2.76
C ALA A 130 -15.06 -34.04 1.57
N VAL A 131 -15.27 -33.49 0.40
CA VAL A 131 -15.13 -34.13 -0.90
C VAL A 131 -13.96 -33.49 -1.65
N VAL A 132 -13.04 -34.31 -2.15
CA VAL A 132 -11.89 -33.90 -2.96
C VAL A 132 -12.14 -34.31 -4.40
N PHE A 133 -12.20 -33.39 -5.35
CA PHE A 133 -12.32 -33.66 -6.79
C PHE A 133 -10.90 -33.74 -7.39
N LEU A 134 -10.52 -34.95 -7.82
CA LEU A 134 -9.32 -35.24 -8.59
C LEU A 134 -9.74 -35.71 -10.01
N THR A 135 -10.63 -34.96 -10.64
CA THR A 135 -11.26 -35.33 -11.92
C THR A 135 -10.35 -34.99 -13.10
N GLY A 136 -10.56 -35.68 -14.23
CA GLY A 136 -9.92 -35.33 -15.50
C GLY A 136 -10.64 -34.23 -16.29
N GLY A 137 -11.68 -33.60 -15.69
CA GLY A 137 -12.53 -32.61 -16.35
C GLY A 137 -13.67 -33.25 -17.17
N GLY A 138 -14.51 -32.41 -17.74
CA GLY A 138 -15.69 -32.79 -18.54
C GLY A 138 -16.98 -32.83 -17.74
N ASP A 139 -18.06 -33.23 -18.40
CA ASP A 139 -19.42 -33.38 -17.86
C ASP A 139 -19.49 -34.76 -17.22
N VAL A 140 -19.42 -34.87 -15.91
CA VAL A 140 -19.28 -36.16 -15.19
C VAL A 140 -20.42 -36.44 -14.20
N LEU A 141 -21.23 -35.40 -13.90
CA LEU A 141 -22.39 -35.48 -13.05
C LEU A 141 -23.65 -35.24 -13.88
N ASP A 142 -24.63 -36.09 -13.74
CA ASP A 142 -25.97 -35.78 -14.27
C ASP A 142 -26.66 -34.71 -13.35
N PRO A 143 -27.80 -34.13 -13.78
CA PRO A 143 -28.47 -33.10 -13.00
C PRO A 143 -28.91 -33.51 -11.58
N GLU A 144 -29.22 -34.80 -11.34
CA GLU A 144 -29.60 -35.32 -10.04
C GLU A 144 -28.35 -35.43 -9.12
N GLN A 145 -27.24 -35.87 -9.67
CA GLN A 145 -25.94 -35.94 -8.97
C GLN A 145 -25.38 -34.54 -8.64
N GLU A 146 -25.49 -33.59 -9.56
CA GLU A 146 -25.12 -32.22 -9.29
C GLU A 146 -25.98 -31.61 -8.17
N ALA A 147 -27.30 -31.77 -8.23
CA ALA A 147 -28.21 -31.34 -7.16
C ALA A 147 -27.89 -32.00 -5.80
N GLY A 148 -27.43 -33.24 -5.81
CA GLY A 148 -27.01 -33.94 -4.59
C GLY A 148 -25.71 -33.32 -3.99
N LEU A 149 -24.75 -32.93 -4.85
CA LEU A 149 -23.55 -32.20 -4.41
C LEU A 149 -23.92 -30.81 -3.92
N GLU A 150 -24.86 -30.11 -4.56
CA GLU A 150 -25.39 -28.82 -4.14
C GLU A 150 -26.00 -28.92 -2.73
N ALA A 151 -26.90 -29.88 -2.52
CA ALA A 151 -27.51 -30.15 -1.20
C ALA A 151 -26.45 -30.51 -0.12
N TYR A 152 -25.36 -31.17 -0.50
CA TYR A 152 -24.25 -31.43 0.40
C TYR A 152 -23.54 -30.15 0.82
N MET A 153 -23.32 -29.22 -0.12
CA MET A 153 -22.71 -27.89 0.19
C MET A 153 -23.63 -27.04 1.05
N GLU A 154 -24.94 -26.99 0.73
CA GLU A 154 -25.96 -26.30 1.52
C GLU A 154 -26.04 -26.82 2.97
N ALA A 155 -25.84 -28.10 3.16
CA ALA A 155 -25.78 -28.71 4.49
C ALA A 155 -24.49 -28.40 5.27
N GLY A 156 -23.55 -27.66 4.65
CA GLY A 156 -22.28 -27.23 5.25
C GLY A 156 -21.10 -28.14 4.90
N GLY A 157 -21.18 -28.90 3.82
CA GLY A 157 -20.11 -29.77 3.32
C GLY A 157 -18.82 -29.04 2.94
N GLY A 158 -17.71 -29.79 2.90
CA GLY A 158 -16.42 -29.30 2.44
C GLY A 158 -16.10 -29.76 1.02
N PHE A 159 -15.55 -28.87 0.20
CA PHE A 159 -15.13 -29.15 -1.17
C PHE A 159 -13.67 -28.75 -1.38
N VAL A 160 -12.87 -29.63 -2.03
CA VAL A 160 -11.51 -29.32 -2.49
C VAL A 160 -11.41 -29.68 -3.96
N GLY A 161 -11.25 -28.70 -4.82
CA GLY A 161 -10.95 -28.92 -6.24
C GLY A 161 -9.46 -28.87 -6.52
N VAL A 162 -8.91 -29.83 -7.25
CA VAL A 162 -7.50 -29.90 -7.59
C VAL A 162 -7.33 -29.89 -9.10
N HIS A 163 -6.54 -28.96 -9.59
CA HIS A 163 -6.11 -28.79 -10.97
C HIS A 163 -7.27 -28.91 -11.99
N GLU A 164 -7.40 -30.06 -12.70
CA GLU A 164 -8.41 -30.29 -13.74
C GLU A 164 -9.86 -30.24 -13.21
N ALA A 165 -10.09 -30.27 -11.89
CA ALA A 165 -11.40 -30.06 -11.31
C ALA A 165 -12.07 -28.75 -11.76
N ALA A 166 -11.29 -27.73 -12.17
CA ALA A 166 -11.81 -26.48 -12.72
C ALA A 166 -12.40 -26.65 -14.15
N ARG A 167 -12.18 -27.76 -14.82
CA ARG A 167 -12.76 -28.12 -16.13
C ARG A 167 -13.95 -29.06 -16.02
N THR A 168 -14.30 -29.48 -14.80
CA THR A 168 -15.45 -30.32 -14.52
C THR A 168 -16.72 -29.48 -14.60
N GLU A 169 -17.83 -30.12 -15.02
CA GLU A 169 -19.16 -29.53 -15.20
C GLU A 169 -19.10 -28.21 -16.02
N PRO A 170 -18.65 -28.27 -17.29
CA PRO A 170 -18.36 -27.05 -18.07
C PRO A 170 -19.62 -26.21 -18.34
N TYR A 171 -20.79 -26.76 -18.19
CA TYR A 171 -22.08 -26.10 -18.47
C TYR A 171 -22.79 -25.63 -17.20
N SER A 172 -22.34 -26.05 -16.01
CA SER A 172 -22.93 -25.67 -14.74
C SER A 172 -22.40 -24.28 -14.26
N ALA A 173 -23.33 -23.36 -14.10
CA ALA A 173 -23.03 -22.05 -13.48
C ALA A 173 -22.75 -22.20 -11.96
N TRP A 174 -23.49 -23.14 -11.31
CA TRP A 174 -23.31 -23.39 -9.88
C TRP A 174 -21.93 -23.98 -9.60
N PHE A 175 -21.51 -25.01 -10.35
CA PHE A 175 -20.18 -25.61 -10.18
C PHE A 175 -19.05 -24.63 -10.52
N THR A 176 -19.25 -23.76 -11.54
CA THR A 176 -18.34 -22.65 -11.82
C THR A 176 -18.21 -21.70 -10.62
N GLY A 177 -19.33 -21.43 -9.96
CA GLY A 177 -19.35 -20.67 -8.71
C GLY A 177 -18.61 -21.40 -7.58
N LEU A 178 -18.78 -22.69 -7.42
CA LEU A 178 -18.11 -23.53 -6.42
C LEU A 178 -16.59 -23.50 -6.59
N ILE A 179 -16.08 -23.60 -7.82
CA ILE A 179 -14.66 -23.49 -8.15
C ILE A 179 -14.17 -22.02 -8.03
N GLY A 180 -14.90 -21.05 -8.60
CA GLY A 180 -14.57 -19.61 -8.56
C GLY A 180 -14.15 -19.00 -9.89
N ALA A 181 -13.51 -19.77 -10.79
CA ALA A 181 -13.12 -19.35 -12.15
C ALA A 181 -12.95 -20.56 -13.06
N ARG A 182 -13.02 -20.35 -14.37
CA ARG A 182 -12.77 -21.40 -15.39
C ARG A 182 -11.42 -21.19 -16.07
N PRO A 183 -10.70 -22.27 -16.43
CA PRO A 183 -9.53 -22.19 -17.26
C PRO A 183 -9.86 -21.64 -18.65
N ASN A 184 -9.09 -20.63 -19.09
CA ASN A 184 -9.18 -20.04 -20.42
C ASN A 184 -7.79 -20.01 -21.09
N GLY A 185 -7.28 -21.20 -21.36
CA GLY A 185 -5.95 -21.42 -21.90
C GLY A 185 -4.97 -21.91 -20.83
N ALA A 186 -3.92 -22.52 -21.32
CA ALA A 186 -2.79 -22.98 -20.54
C ALA A 186 -1.53 -22.85 -21.41
N PRO A 187 -0.37 -22.49 -20.84
CA PRO A 187 0.89 -22.64 -21.54
C PRO A 187 1.18 -24.11 -21.84
N SER A 188 2.00 -24.37 -22.83
CA SER A 188 2.35 -25.74 -23.19
C SER A 188 3.26 -26.40 -22.14
N GLY A 189 2.91 -27.60 -21.75
CA GLY A 189 3.72 -28.46 -20.89
C GLY A 189 3.88 -27.99 -19.45
N THR A 190 4.81 -28.63 -18.76
CA THR A 190 5.17 -28.31 -17.38
C THR A 190 6.23 -27.19 -17.38
N GLN A 191 5.99 -26.14 -16.60
CA GLN A 191 6.91 -25.02 -16.47
C GLN A 191 7.21 -24.72 -15.00
N ARG A 192 8.48 -24.41 -14.70
CA ARG A 192 8.88 -23.94 -13.37
C ARG A 192 8.48 -22.48 -13.20
N ALA A 193 7.78 -22.18 -12.10
CA ALA A 193 7.37 -20.83 -11.76
C ALA A 193 7.58 -20.54 -10.28
N VAL A 194 7.41 -19.26 -9.90
CA VAL A 194 7.43 -18.80 -8.51
C VAL A 194 6.00 -18.61 -8.06
N VAL A 195 5.58 -19.37 -7.05
CA VAL A 195 4.32 -19.16 -6.34
C VAL A 195 4.57 -18.24 -5.15
N GLU A 196 3.84 -17.13 -5.09
CA GLU A 196 3.88 -16.16 -4.00
C GLU A 196 2.79 -16.49 -2.97
N VAL A 197 3.20 -16.80 -1.75
CA VAL A 197 2.29 -17.13 -0.64
C VAL A 197 1.82 -15.84 0.02
N GLY A 198 0.56 -15.49 -0.22
CA GLY A 198 -0.07 -14.27 0.32
C GLY A 198 -0.65 -14.43 1.72
N ASP A 199 -1.25 -15.58 2.01
CA ASP A 199 -1.82 -15.88 3.33
C ASP A 199 -0.90 -16.81 4.12
N ARG A 200 -0.31 -16.25 5.18
CA ARG A 200 0.58 -16.97 6.10
C ARG A 200 -0.16 -17.58 7.29
N GLN A 201 -1.46 -17.37 7.39
CA GLN A 201 -2.30 -17.83 8.49
C GLN A 201 -3.13 -19.08 8.09
N HIS A 202 -3.44 -19.20 6.80
CA HIS A 202 -4.25 -20.31 6.30
C HIS A 202 -3.54 -21.66 6.44
N PRO A 203 -4.21 -22.73 6.91
CA PRO A 203 -3.60 -24.05 7.09
C PRO A 203 -2.89 -24.62 5.86
N ALA A 204 -3.41 -24.30 4.67
CA ALA A 204 -2.84 -24.75 3.40
C ALA A 204 -1.53 -24.06 3.02
N THR A 205 -1.17 -22.94 3.65
CA THR A 205 -0.06 -22.11 3.20
C THR A 205 0.90 -21.68 4.31
N LYS A 206 0.52 -21.82 5.58
CA LYS A 206 1.32 -21.34 6.72
C LYS A 206 2.70 -21.99 6.86
N SER A 207 2.89 -23.21 6.36
CA SER A 207 4.17 -23.93 6.39
C SER A 207 5.02 -23.70 5.15
N LEU A 208 4.42 -23.11 4.08
CA LEU A 208 5.11 -22.92 2.82
C LEU A 208 6.12 -21.76 2.84
N PRO A 209 7.17 -21.81 2.00
CA PRO A 209 8.04 -20.67 1.80
C PRO A 209 7.27 -19.50 1.15
N LEU A 210 7.64 -18.25 1.45
CA LEU A 210 6.99 -17.05 0.87
C LEU A 210 7.07 -17.02 -0.65
N GLU A 211 8.18 -17.50 -1.20
CA GLU A 211 8.39 -17.76 -2.63
C GLU A 211 8.63 -19.26 -2.83
N TRP A 212 7.61 -19.92 -3.28
CA TRP A 212 7.63 -21.36 -3.53
C TRP A 212 7.92 -21.64 -5.00
N LYS A 213 9.14 -22.06 -5.31
CA LYS A 213 9.63 -22.32 -6.69
C LYS A 213 9.38 -23.77 -7.07
N ARG A 214 8.41 -24.01 -7.93
CA ARG A 214 8.02 -25.36 -8.32
C ARG A 214 7.63 -25.47 -9.80
N PRO A 215 7.78 -26.69 -10.41
CA PRO A 215 7.20 -27.00 -11.72
C PRO A 215 5.74 -27.37 -11.58
N ASP A 216 4.90 -26.91 -12.52
CA ASP A 216 3.52 -27.39 -12.67
C ASP A 216 2.98 -27.08 -14.07
N LYS A 217 1.72 -27.46 -14.36
CA LYS A 217 0.95 -27.03 -15.52
C LYS A 217 0.04 -25.87 -15.07
N TRP A 218 0.30 -24.70 -15.56
CA TRP A 218 -0.39 -23.48 -15.11
C TRP A 218 -1.62 -23.20 -15.97
N PHE A 219 -2.71 -22.70 -15.39
CA PHE A 219 -3.89 -22.23 -16.11
C PHE A 219 -3.91 -20.70 -16.16
N ASN A 220 -4.46 -20.15 -17.26
CA ASN A 220 -5.02 -18.81 -17.28
C ASN A 220 -6.53 -18.91 -17.04
N TRP A 221 -7.13 -17.85 -16.50
CA TRP A 221 -8.52 -17.79 -16.11
C TRP A 221 -9.34 -16.99 -17.10
N ASP A 222 -10.61 -17.35 -17.31
CA ASP A 222 -11.60 -16.60 -18.09
C ASP A 222 -11.88 -15.22 -17.45
N ARG A 223 -11.86 -15.19 -16.13
CA ARG A 223 -11.96 -13.98 -15.28
C ARG A 223 -11.03 -14.12 -14.11
N ASN A 224 -10.48 -12.99 -13.65
CA ASN A 224 -9.69 -13.00 -12.43
C ASN A 224 -10.62 -13.19 -11.21
N PRO A 225 -10.45 -14.25 -10.39
CA PRO A 225 -11.28 -14.50 -9.22
C PRO A 225 -10.96 -13.59 -8.02
N SER A 226 -9.86 -12.83 -8.04
CA SER A 226 -9.50 -11.92 -6.93
C SER A 226 -10.63 -10.96 -6.59
N GLY A 227 -10.84 -10.74 -5.30
CA GLY A 227 -11.93 -9.91 -4.78
C GLY A 227 -13.28 -10.63 -4.62
N THR A 228 -13.48 -11.78 -5.25
CA THR A 228 -14.67 -12.66 -5.07
C THR A 228 -14.35 -13.93 -4.31
N VAL A 229 -13.07 -14.29 -4.22
CA VAL A 229 -12.54 -15.38 -3.41
C VAL A 229 -11.43 -14.85 -2.50
N HIS A 230 -11.07 -15.58 -1.45
CA HIS A 230 -9.89 -15.29 -0.68
C HIS A 230 -8.69 -16.01 -1.29
N THR A 231 -7.82 -15.26 -1.97
CA THR A 231 -6.61 -15.79 -2.60
C THR A 231 -5.55 -16.09 -1.54
N VAL A 232 -5.10 -17.33 -1.46
CA VAL A 232 -4.03 -17.74 -0.52
C VAL A 232 -2.65 -17.76 -1.18
N ALA A 233 -2.60 -18.02 -2.51
CA ALA A 233 -1.36 -18.00 -3.28
C ALA A 233 -1.59 -17.53 -4.73
N ARG A 234 -0.59 -16.86 -5.31
CA ARG A 234 -0.52 -16.39 -6.70
C ARG A 234 0.71 -16.96 -7.39
N VAL A 235 0.65 -17.13 -8.69
CA VAL A 235 1.85 -17.38 -9.49
C VAL A 235 2.37 -16.08 -10.10
N ARG A 236 3.67 -15.87 -10.01
CA ARG A 236 4.35 -14.73 -10.67
C ARG A 236 4.49 -15.03 -12.17
N GLU A 237 3.63 -14.43 -13.00
CA GLU A 237 3.66 -14.70 -14.46
C GLU A 237 5.02 -14.37 -15.11
N ALA A 238 5.73 -13.37 -14.62
CA ALA A 238 7.07 -13.04 -15.10
C ALA A 238 8.12 -14.14 -14.85
N SER A 239 7.81 -15.17 -14.07
CA SER A 239 8.72 -16.27 -13.75
C SER A 239 8.61 -17.47 -14.70
N TYR A 240 7.66 -17.46 -15.64
CA TYR A 240 7.45 -18.51 -16.66
C TYR A 240 6.93 -17.90 -17.97
N GLN A 241 6.70 -18.73 -18.98
CA GLN A 241 6.14 -18.30 -20.28
C GLN A 241 4.63 -18.46 -20.27
N PRO A 242 3.84 -17.42 -20.02
CA PRO A 242 2.38 -17.52 -19.99
C PRO A 242 1.82 -17.78 -21.38
N ALA A 243 0.62 -18.40 -21.45
CA ALA A 243 -0.12 -18.54 -22.70
C ALA A 243 -0.68 -17.19 -23.19
N ALA A 244 -1.27 -17.21 -24.39
CA ALA A 244 -2.05 -16.08 -24.87
C ALA A 244 -3.15 -15.71 -23.85
N LYS A 245 -3.41 -14.43 -23.66
CA LYS A 245 -4.32 -13.88 -22.63
C LYS A 245 -3.87 -14.16 -21.18
N PRO A 246 -2.68 -13.68 -20.78
CA PRO A 246 -2.21 -13.82 -19.41
C PRO A 246 -3.13 -13.09 -18.43
N ASN A 247 -3.12 -13.51 -17.16
CA ASN A 247 -3.84 -12.84 -16.08
C ASN A 247 -3.12 -11.60 -15.55
N GLY A 248 -1.83 -11.46 -15.87
CA GLY A 248 -0.99 -10.36 -15.42
C GLY A 248 -0.41 -10.60 -14.03
N TRP A 249 -0.11 -9.53 -13.30
CA TRP A 249 0.54 -9.62 -12.00
C TRP A 249 -0.34 -10.24 -10.91
N ASP A 250 -1.65 -10.10 -11.01
CA ASP A 250 -2.62 -10.70 -10.08
C ASP A 250 -3.16 -11.99 -10.69
N HIS A 251 -2.41 -13.08 -10.50
CA HIS A 251 -2.73 -14.39 -11.04
C HIS A 251 -2.92 -15.42 -9.92
N PRO A 252 -4.12 -15.51 -9.32
CA PRO A 252 -4.43 -16.51 -8.31
C PRO A 252 -4.25 -17.94 -8.82
N VAL A 253 -3.60 -18.79 -8.00
CA VAL A 253 -3.48 -20.23 -8.28
C VAL A 253 -4.01 -21.10 -7.16
N SER A 254 -4.32 -20.49 -6.01
CA SER A 254 -5.03 -21.20 -4.93
C SER A 254 -5.83 -20.21 -4.09
N TRP A 255 -7.06 -20.62 -3.75
CA TRP A 255 -8.00 -19.77 -3.02
C TRP A 255 -9.02 -20.57 -2.24
N CYS A 256 -9.69 -19.91 -1.32
CA CYS A 256 -10.79 -20.46 -0.54
C CYS A 256 -11.95 -19.46 -0.42
N ARG A 257 -13.12 -19.97 -0.11
CA ARG A 257 -14.34 -19.19 0.19
C ARG A 257 -15.40 -20.03 0.88
N ASP A 258 -16.28 -19.38 1.61
CA ASP A 258 -17.57 -19.97 1.96
C ASP A 258 -18.45 -19.91 0.70
N TYR A 259 -19.07 -21.00 0.34
CA TYR A 259 -19.94 -21.10 -0.83
C TYR A 259 -21.14 -21.96 -0.50
N ASP A 260 -22.33 -21.42 -0.71
CA ASP A 260 -23.61 -22.11 -0.58
C ASP A 260 -23.75 -22.91 0.72
N GLY A 261 -23.42 -22.29 1.87
CA GLY A 261 -23.44 -22.94 3.19
C GLY A 261 -22.21 -23.77 3.53
N GLY A 262 -21.48 -24.26 2.54
CA GLY A 262 -20.27 -25.06 2.66
C GLY A 262 -18.97 -24.27 2.58
N ARG A 263 -17.84 -24.99 2.54
CA ARG A 263 -16.50 -24.45 2.36
C ARG A 263 -15.88 -24.97 1.08
N SER A 264 -15.48 -24.11 0.18
CA SER A 264 -14.79 -24.46 -1.07
C SER A 264 -13.34 -24.01 -1.03
N PHE A 265 -12.42 -24.90 -1.36
CA PHE A 265 -11.01 -24.65 -1.60
C PHE A 265 -10.66 -25.14 -3.02
N TYR A 266 -9.91 -24.32 -3.75
CA TYR A 266 -9.38 -24.72 -5.04
C TYR A 266 -7.88 -24.47 -5.14
N THR A 267 -7.17 -25.39 -5.80
CA THR A 267 -5.77 -25.22 -6.21
C THR A 267 -5.57 -25.60 -7.65
N ALA A 268 -4.98 -24.69 -8.45
CA ALA A 268 -4.59 -24.93 -9.84
C ALA A 268 -3.29 -25.74 -9.96
N MET A 269 -2.66 -26.06 -8.84
CA MET A 269 -1.48 -26.91 -8.75
C MET A 269 -1.87 -28.39 -8.70
N GLY A 270 -0.93 -29.28 -9.01
CA GLY A 270 -1.18 -30.74 -9.03
C GLY A 270 -1.37 -31.31 -10.43
N GLY A 271 -0.97 -30.59 -11.48
CA GLY A 271 -1.05 -31.03 -12.87
C GLY A 271 0.04 -32.04 -13.29
N THR A 272 0.91 -32.46 -12.37
CA THR A 272 1.98 -33.44 -12.63
C THR A 272 2.02 -34.51 -11.53
N VAL A 273 2.46 -35.72 -11.87
CA VAL A 273 2.66 -36.80 -10.90
C VAL A 273 3.64 -36.38 -9.79
N ASP A 274 4.72 -35.69 -10.16
CA ASP A 274 5.75 -35.22 -9.23
C ASP A 274 5.21 -34.26 -8.16
N SER A 275 4.15 -33.50 -8.48
CA SER A 275 3.50 -32.61 -7.51
C SER A 275 3.08 -33.36 -6.25
N TYR A 276 2.54 -34.57 -6.40
CA TYR A 276 2.03 -35.39 -5.29
C TYR A 276 3.12 -36.05 -4.44
N ALA A 277 4.35 -36.07 -4.92
CA ALA A 277 5.55 -36.49 -4.16
C ALA A 277 6.19 -35.33 -3.41
N GLU A 278 5.91 -34.06 -3.79
CA GLU A 278 6.48 -32.86 -3.19
C GLU A 278 5.89 -32.62 -1.78
N THR A 279 6.75 -32.48 -0.78
CA THR A 279 6.32 -32.30 0.64
C THR A 279 5.46 -31.06 0.81
N ASP A 280 5.88 -29.92 0.23
CA ASP A 280 5.17 -28.65 0.33
C ASP A 280 3.78 -28.73 -0.31
N PHE A 281 3.63 -29.39 -1.45
CA PHE A 281 2.33 -29.57 -2.09
C PHE A 281 1.42 -30.53 -1.27
N ARG A 282 1.98 -31.57 -0.66
CA ARG A 282 1.24 -32.44 0.25
C ARG A 282 0.75 -31.72 1.49
N ASP A 283 1.59 -30.83 2.06
CA ASP A 283 1.20 -30.00 3.18
C ASP A 283 0.13 -28.95 2.78
N HIS A 284 0.21 -28.43 1.55
CA HIS A 284 -0.82 -27.57 0.96
C HIS A 284 -2.18 -28.29 0.89
N LEU A 285 -2.23 -29.49 0.33
CA LEU A 285 -3.43 -30.32 0.25
C LEU A 285 -3.96 -30.71 1.64
N ARG A 286 -3.08 -31.10 2.56
CA ARG A 286 -3.46 -31.39 3.95
C ARG A 286 -4.17 -30.22 4.60
N GLY A 287 -3.62 -29.02 4.45
CA GLY A 287 -4.20 -27.81 5.01
C GLY A 287 -5.52 -27.42 4.37
N ALA A 288 -5.68 -27.61 3.04
CA ALA A 288 -6.93 -27.42 2.32
C ALA A 288 -8.04 -28.37 2.83
N ILE A 289 -7.74 -29.66 2.93
CA ILE A 289 -8.66 -30.67 3.46
C ILE A 289 -8.99 -30.39 4.93
N ALA A 290 -8.00 -30.04 5.75
CA ALA A 290 -8.22 -29.73 7.15
C ALA A 290 -9.14 -28.53 7.36
N TRP A 291 -9.05 -27.52 6.49
CA TRP A 291 -9.94 -26.35 6.57
C TRP A 291 -11.35 -26.68 6.07
N THR A 292 -11.48 -27.34 4.93
CA THR A 292 -12.79 -27.67 4.35
C THR A 292 -13.56 -28.69 5.20
N SER A 293 -12.88 -29.67 5.79
CA SER A 293 -13.48 -30.64 6.73
C SER A 293 -13.69 -30.10 8.15
N ARG A 294 -13.42 -28.80 8.41
CA ARG A 294 -13.55 -28.10 9.70
C ARG A 294 -12.63 -28.60 10.82
N ILE A 295 -11.57 -29.40 10.50
CA ILE A 295 -10.50 -29.76 11.43
C ILE A 295 -9.75 -28.50 11.89
N SER A 296 -9.53 -27.55 10.96
CA SER A 296 -8.85 -26.30 11.24
C SER A 296 -9.68 -25.07 10.89
N ARG A 297 -9.27 -23.92 11.42
CA ARG A 297 -9.94 -22.64 11.19
C ARG A 297 -9.03 -21.73 10.37
N ALA A 298 -9.60 -20.95 9.49
CA ALA A 298 -8.98 -19.83 8.79
C ALA A 298 -10.08 -18.88 8.31
N ASP A 299 -9.73 -17.63 8.13
CA ASP A 299 -10.61 -16.63 7.56
C ASP A 299 -10.45 -16.61 6.03
N CYS A 300 -11.47 -17.08 5.31
CA CYS A 300 -11.52 -17.05 3.85
C CYS A 300 -12.35 -15.87 3.30
N LYS A 301 -12.38 -14.76 4.02
CA LYS A 301 -13.13 -13.54 3.66
C LYS A 301 -12.23 -12.32 3.49
N ALA A 302 -10.97 -12.42 3.92
CA ALA A 302 -10.07 -11.29 4.10
C ALA A 302 -9.79 -10.49 2.81
N THR A 303 -9.77 -11.09 1.64
CA THR A 303 -9.55 -10.41 0.35
C THR A 303 -10.82 -10.25 -0.48
N ILE A 304 -11.99 -10.54 0.09
CA ILE A 304 -13.28 -10.36 -0.58
C ILE A 304 -13.74 -8.92 -0.31
N ASP A 305 -13.74 -8.10 -1.35
CA ASP A 305 -14.00 -6.66 -1.27
C ASP A 305 -15.35 -6.33 -0.60
N ALA A 306 -16.39 -7.14 -0.87
CA ALA A 306 -17.73 -6.97 -0.30
C ALA A 306 -17.78 -7.09 1.24
N ASN A 307 -16.74 -7.65 1.86
CA ASN A 307 -16.64 -7.77 3.32
C ASN A 307 -16.13 -6.50 4.02
N TYR A 308 -15.85 -5.45 3.26
CA TYR A 308 -15.42 -4.16 3.79
C TYR A 308 -16.48 -3.08 3.58
N THR A 309 -16.48 -2.09 4.46
CA THR A 309 -17.26 -0.87 4.30
C THR A 309 -16.34 0.32 4.44
N ALA A 310 -16.32 1.18 3.41
CA ALA A 310 -15.70 2.49 3.49
C ALA A 310 -16.81 3.53 3.74
N GLU A 311 -16.73 4.20 4.87
CA GLU A 311 -17.68 5.25 5.29
C GLU A 311 -16.97 6.60 5.32
N ARG A 312 -17.56 7.60 4.68
CA ARG A 312 -17.14 8.99 4.85
C ARG A 312 -17.69 9.51 6.17
N VAL A 313 -16.83 9.65 7.19
CA VAL A 313 -17.26 9.98 8.57
C VAL A 313 -17.34 11.47 8.81
N THR A 314 -16.66 12.30 8.02
CA THR A 314 -16.79 13.74 8.05
C THR A 314 -17.47 14.26 6.80
N ARG A 315 -18.29 15.32 6.92
CA ARG A 315 -18.98 15.94 5.79
C ARG A 315 -19.09 17.44 5.98
N PRO A 316 -18.64 18.27 5.03
CA PRO A 316 -18.81 19.72 5.11
C PRO A 316 -20.27 20.10 5.31
N ASN A 317 -20.51 21.11 6.11
CA ASN A 317 -21.82 21.72 6.35
C ASN A 317 -22.88 20.79 6.99
N GLN A 318 -22.48 19.68 7.62
CA GLN A 318 -23.39 18.92 8.46
C GLN A 318 -23.31 19.41 9.92
N PRO A 319 -24.44 19.52 10.65
CA PRO A 319 -24.41 19.88 12.07
C PRO A 319 -23.51 18.93 12.85
N GLY A 320 -22.54 19.48 13.61
CA GLY A 320 -21.56 18.72 14.37
C GLY A 320 -20.46 18.05 13.56
N GLN A 321 -20.45 18.21 12.24
CA GLN A 321 -19.44 17.66 11.32
C GLN A 321 -18.90 18.77 10.41
N ASN A 322 -18.79 19.98 10.89
CA ASN A 322 -18.19 21.08 10.13
C ASN A 322 -16.68 20.87 10.07
N ASP A 323 -16.26 20.20 9.03
CA ASP A 323 -14.93 19.73 8.78
C ASP A 323 -14.23 20.46 7.61
N GLN A 324 -14.56 21.72 7.40
CA GLN A 324 -13.80 22.54 6.46
C GLN A 324 -12.37 22.73 6.98
N ILE A 325 -11.58 21.68 6.82
CA ILE A 325 -10.18 21.63 7.24
C ILE A 325 -9.24 22.34 6.25
N GLY A 326 -9.78 22.99 5.26
CA GLY A 326 -9.00 23.59 4.20
C GLY A 326 -8.23 22.55 3.41
N GLU A 327 -6.93 22.47 3.63
CA GLU A 327 -6.06 21.46 3.05
C GLU A 327 -5.72 20.41 4.11
N PRO A 328 -6.41 19.26 4.17
CA PRO A 328 -6.10 18.21 5.14
C PRO A 328 -4.67 17.71 4.94
N HIS A 329 -3.92 17.49 6.03
CA HIS A 329 -2.49 17.21 5.89
C HIS A 329 -1.94 16.06 6.73
N GLY A 330 -2.52 15.73 7.86
CA GLY A 330 -2.08 14.60 8.69
C GLY A 330 -3.15 14.11 9.63
N LEU A 331 -3.06 12.85 10.04
CA LEU A 331 -3.96 12.25 11.02
C LEU A 331 -3.22 11.35 12.00
N VAL A 332 -3.79 11.19 13.18
CA VAL A 332 -3.37 10.21 14.19
C VAL A 332 -4.58 9.64 14.91
N ALA A 333 -4.56 8.35 15.23
CA ALA A 333 -5.58 7.69 16.02
C ALA A 333 -5.14 7.57 17.47
N ALA A 334 -5.93 8.12 18.39
CA ALA A 334 -5.65 8.08 19.81
C ALA A 334 -5.95 6.71 20.42
N PRO A 335 -5.25 6.30 21.49
CA PRO A 335 -5.51 5.03 22.18
C PRO A 335 -6.94 4.89 22.72
N ASP A 336 -7.63 5.98 22.98
CA ASP A 336 -9.03 6.03 23.42
C ASP A 336 -10.07 5.96 22.27
N GLY A 337 -9.61 5.85 21.03
CA GLY A 337 -10.43 5.73 19.83
C GLY A 337 -10.72 7.04 19.12
N ARG A 338 -10.42 8.21 19.70
CA ARG A 338 -10.53 9.50 18.98
C ARG A 338 -9.55 9.55 17.82
N VAL A 339 -9.89 10.33 16.79
CA VAL A 339 -9.00 10.57 15.65
C VAL A 339 -8.75 12.07 15.54
N LEU A 340 -7.48 12.46 15.66
CA LEU A 340 -7.07 13.83 15.46
C LEU A 340 -6.56 13.99 14.04
N TYR A 341 -6.90 15.10 13.39
CA TYR A 341 -6.41 15.43 12.06
C TYR A 341 -6.22 16.94 11.91
N ILE A 342 -5.36 17.31 10.97
CA ILE A 342 -4.91 18.70 10.81
C ILE A 342 -5.17 19.23 9.40
N GLY A 343 -5.42 20.54 9.33
CA GLY A 343 -5.43 21.34 8.13
C GLY A 343 -4.16 22.21 8.06
N ARG A 344 -3.52 22.27 6.89
CA ARG A 344 -2.19 22.84 6.70
C ARG A 344 -2.09 24.34 6.93
N GLY A 345 -3.01 25.15 6.41
CA GLY A 345 -2.89 26.60 6.59
C GLY A 345 -3.95 27.46 5.91
N GLY A 346 -4.73 26.95 4.97
CA GLY A 346 -5.73 27.71 4.21
C GLY A 346 -7.20 27.51 4.65
N ALA A 347 -7.42 27.02 5.87
CA ALA A 347 -8.76 26.62 6.32
C ALA A 347 -9.66 27.79 6.68
N ASP A 348 -9.11 28.85 7.24
CA ASP A 348 -9.88 29.99 7.72
C ASP A 348 -10.05 31.03 6.64
N ALA A 349 -11.22 31.07 6.02
CA ALA A 349 -11.57 32.03 4.96
C ALA A 349 -11.61 33.50 5.47
N SER A 350 -11.58 33.74 6.77
CA SER A 350 -11.47 35.09 7.35
C SER A 350 -10.04 35.61 7.33
N VAL A 351 -9.04 34.77 7.12
CA VAL A 351 -7.65 35.19 6.97
C VAL A 351 -7.39 35.53 5.51
N PRO A 352 -7.14 36.79 5.16
CA PRO A 352 -6.89 37.19 3.79
C PRO A 352 -5.65 36.50 3.22
N VAL A 353 -5.68 36.18 1.95
CA VAL A 353 -4.51 35.71 1.23
C VAL A 353 -3.67 36.90 0.84
N VAL A 354 -2.45 37.00 1.39
CA VAL A 354 -1.49 38.04 1.11
C VAL A 354 -0.29 37.43 0.39
N THR A 355 0.04 37.94 -0.78
CA THR A 355 1.12 37.44 -1.65
C THR A 355 2.29 38.40 -1.80
N ASP A 356 2.14 39.65 -1.37
CA ASP A 356 3.23 40.66 -1.41
C ASP A 356 4.24 40.40 -0.28
N TRP A 357 5.46 40.04 -0.63
CA TRP A 357 6.57 39.81 0.31
C TRP A 357 6.94 41.03 1.18
N ASN A 358 6.53 42.23 0.78
CA ASN A 358 6.70 43.44 1.61
C ASN A 358 5.63 43.56 2.69
N ASP A 359 4.50 42.85 2.54
CA ASP A 359 3.44 42.87 3.54
C ASP A 359 3.82 41.99 4.75
N PRO A 360 3.62 42.46 6.00
CA PRO A 360 3.88 41.68 7.19
C PRO A 360 3.05 40.40 7.29
N ASP A 361 1.89 40.33 6.65
CA ASP A 361 0.97 39.19 6.68
C ASP A 361 1.14 38.24 5.49
N VAL A 362 2.22 38.37 4.70
CA VAL A 362 2.49 37.47 3.57
C VAL A 362 2.46 36.00 3.99
N GLY A 363 1.69 35.18 3.30
CA GLY A 363 1.56 33.74 3.56
C GLY A 363 0.96 33.36 4.91
N LYS A 364 0.43 34.32 5.67
CA LYS A 364 -0.21 34.04 6.96
C LYS A 364 -1.43 33.16 6.80
N GLY A 365 -1.47 32.08 7.55
CA GLY A 365 -2.52 31.08 7.50
C GLY A 365 -2.90 30.54 8.87
N SER A 366 -3.97 29.77 8.88
CA SER A 366 -4.53 29.10 10.07
C SER A 366 -4.34 27.58 9.93
N GLY A 367 -3.36 27.02 10.64
CA GLY A 367 -3.18 25.58 10.76
C GLY A 367 -4.12 25.02 11.82
N GLU A 368 -5.18 24.33 11.40
CA GLU A 368 -6.24 23.88 12.28
C GLU A 368 -6.06 22.44 12.76
N ILE A 369 -6.45 22.19 14.00
CA ILE A 369 -6.45 20.87 14.64
C ILE A 369 -7.90 20.49 14.96
N HIS A 370 -8.33 19.31 14.49
CA HIS A 370 -9.67 18.76 14.67
C HIS A 370 -9.61 17.42 15.39
N VAL A 371 -10.61 17.17 16.25
CA VAL A 371 -10.80 15.89 16.95
C VAL A 371 -12.14 15.31 16.54
N TYR A 372 -12.11 14.14 15.90
CA TYR A 372 -13.28 13.31 15.62
C TYR A 372 -13.45 12.27 16.73
N ASP A 373 -14.61 12.24 17.36
CA ASP A 373 -15.01 11.21 18.32
C ASP A 373 -15.91 10.16 17.62
N PRO A 374 -15.47 8.91 17.45
CA PRO A 374 -16.24 7.88 16.76
C PRO A 374 -17.48 7.43 17.55
N THR A 375 -17.53 7.68 18.88
CA THR A 375 -18.67 7.31 19.74
C THR A 375 -19.83 8.27 19.53
N THR A 376 -19.57 9.57 19.56
CA THR A 376 -20.57 10.62 19.36
C THR A 376 -20.74 11.00 17.88
N ARG A 377 -19.78 10.62 17.02
CA ARG A 377 -19.68 11.00 15.62
C ARG A 377 -19.60 12.52 15.41
N GLN A 378 -19.04 13.22 16.37
CA GLN A 378 -18.88 14.67 16.36
C GLN A 378 -17.43 15.07 16.07
N VAL A 379 -17.27 16.21 15.43
CA VAL A 379 -15.96 16.85 15.19
C VAL A 379 -15.87 18.10 16.07
N THR A 380 -14.79 18.22 16.84
CA THR A 380 -14.46 19.41 17.60
C THR A 380 -13.20 20.05 17.00
N LYS A 381 -13.27 21.35 16.66
CA LYS A 381 -12.04 22.13 16.37
C LYS A 381 -11.30 22.37 17.67
N ALA A 382 -10.18 21.68 17.88
CA ALA A 382 -9.40 21.76 19.11
C ALA A 382 -8.65 23.09 19.25
N GLY A 383 -8.14 23.62 18.13
CA GLY A 383 -7.41 24.87 18.08
C GLY A 383 -6.88 25.22 16.71
N ALA A 384 -6.13 26.29 16.62
CA ALA A 384 -5.45 26.70 15.40
C ALA A 384 -4.13 27.42 15.73
N LEU A 385 -3.09 27.16 14.95
CA LEU A 385 -1.80 27.84 14.97
C LEU A 385 -1.72 28.86 13.84
N THR A 386 -1.12 30.03 14.12
CA THR A 386 -0.78 30.97 13.07
C THR A 386 0.49 30.51 12.37
N VAL A 387 0.34 30.01 11.13
CA VAL A 387 1.42 29.39 10.36
C VAL A 387 1.71 30.16 9.07
N PHE A 388 2.91 29.96 8.51
CA PHE A 388 3.20 30.36 7.15
C PHE A 388 2.70 29.24 6.20
N GLY A 389 1.57 29.44 5.53
CA GLY A 389 0.93 28.35 4.78
C GLY A 389 -0.35 28.72 4.06
N ASN A 390 -0.81 29.98 4.15
CA ASN A 390 -1.97 30.42 3.39
C ASN A 390 -1.56 30.82 1.96
N LYS A 391 -2.37 30.42 0.99
CA LYS A 391 -2.03 30.50 -0.43
C LYS A 391 -3.13 31.09 -1.26
N GLY A 392 -2.76 32.09 -2.05
CA GLY A 392 -3.55 32.55 -3.16
C GLY A 392 -3.42 31.59 -4.34
N GLY A 393 -4.52 31.19 -4.90
CA GLY A 393 -4.51 30.42 -6.14
C GLY A 393 -3.82 31.23 -7.24
N GLY A 394 -2.65 30.81 -7.70
CA GLY A 394 -2.01 31.34 -8.90
C GLY A 394 -0.66 32.02 -8.75
N ASP A 395 -0.30 32.53 -7.59
CA ASP A 395 1.01 33.14 -7.39
C ASP A 395 2.05 32.12 -6.89
N GLU A 396 3.12 31.91 -7.64
CA GLU A 396 4.20 30.96 -7.29
C GLU A 396 4.95 31.38 -6.01
N LEU A 397 4.98 32.65 -5.67
CA LEU A 397 5.65 33.17 -4.46
C LEU A 397 5.03 32.62 -3.17
N VAL A 398 3.78 32.16 -3.21
CA VAL A 398 3.05 31.65 -2.05
C VAL A 398 2.68 30.17 -2.19
N LYS A 399 2.94 29.56 -3.32
CA LYS A 399 2.78 28.12 -3.53
C LYS A 399 3.94 27.38 -2.86
N ASN A 400 3.79 27.05 -1.59
CA ASN A 400 4.72 26.19 -0.90
C ASN A 400 3.98 25.15 -0.07
N GLU A 401 4.67 24.15 0.44
CA GLU A 401 4.08 23.11 1.28
C GLU A 401 4.12 23.47 2.77
N GLU A 402 4.66 24.63 3.14
CA GLU A 402 4.77 25.05 4.54
C GLU A 402 3.39 25.21 5.20
N GLY A 403 3.37 25.21 6.51
CA GLY A 403 2.14 25.30 7.30
C GLY A 403 2.19 24.42 8.54
N LEU A 404 1.03 23.87 8.91
CA LEU A 404 0.93 22.79 9.90
C LEU A 404 1.06 21.44 9.16
N LEU A 405 2.19 20.75 9.36
CA LEU A 405 2.67 19.69 8.50
C LEU A 405 2.46 18.29 9.09
N GLY A 406 2.50 18.16 10.40
CA GLY A 406 2.42 16.88 11.07
C GLY A 406 1.80 16.97 12.45
N ILE A 407 1.20 15.85 12.86
CA ILE A 407 0.65 15.63 14.19
C ILE A 407 1.01 14.22 14.65
N GLU A 408 1.41 14.10 15.90
CA GLU A 408 1.61 12.82 16.57
C GLU A 408 1.21 12.94 18.04
N LEU A 409 0.79 11.85 18.67
CA LEU A 409 0.41 11.80 20.06
C LEU A 409 1.51 11.19 20.90
N ASP A 410 1.66 11.70 22.11
CA ASP A 410 2.56 11.11 23.10
C ASP A 410 2.19 9.64 23.40
N PRO A 411 3.14 8.75 23.64
CA PRO A 411 2.85 7.39 24.10
C PRO A 411 1.94 7.34 25.34
N GLY A 412 2.07 8.34 26.26
CA GLY A 412 1.23 8.52 27.44
C GLY A 412 0.00 9.43 27.24
N PHE A 413 -0.42 9.71 25.99
CA PHE A 413 -1.47 10.68 25.65
C PHE A 413 -2.73 10.62 26.51
N THR A 414 -3.21 9.42 26.81
CA THR A 414 -4.45 9.25 27.61
C THR A 414 -4.35 9.78 29.05
N SER A 415 -3.14 9.99 29.57
CA SER A 415 -2.88 10.53 30.91
C SER A 415 -2.37 11.96 30.90
N ASN A 416 -1.54 12.34 29.91
CA ASN A 416 -0.89 13.64 29.88
C ASN A 416 -1.49 14.62 28.84
N GLY A 417 -2.24 14.11 27.85
CA GLY A 417 -2.85 14.93 26.79
C GLY A 417 -1.83 15.54 25.83
N TRP A 418 -0.60 15.05 25.78
CA TRP A 418 0.45 15.69 24.98
C TRP A 418 0.31 15.37 23.50
N VAL A 419 0.40 16.43 22.70
CA VAL A 419 0.30 16.40 21.23
C VAL A 419 1.55 17.09 20.65
N TYR A 420 2.22 16.42 19.73
CA TYR A 420 3.37 16.95 19.01
C TYR A 420 2.91 17.48 17.66
N LEU A 421 3.28 18.72 17.36
CA LEU A 421 2.95 19.40 16.10
C LEU A 421 4.22 19.83 15.39
N HIS A 422 4.30 19.49 14.10
CA HIS A 422 5.38 19.90 13.19
C HIS A 422 4.85 21.01 12.28
N TYR A 423 5.42 22.20 12.34
CA TYR A 423 4.86 23.37 11.65
C TYR A 423 5.89 24.48 11.41
N THR A 424 5.53 25.46 10.56
CA THR A 424 6.28 26.66 10.28
C THR A 424 5.53 27.88 10.84
N PRO A 425 5.91 28.44 12.02
CA PRO A 425 5.23 29.58 12.62
C PRO A 425 5.40 30.84 11.78
N HIS A 426 4.34 31.54 11.47
CA HIS A 426 4.36 32.78 10.69
C HIS A 426 5.22 33.88 11.36
N ALA A 427 5.22 33.96 12.68
CA ALA A 427 5.99 34.93 13.43
C ALA A 427 7.54 34.75 13.33
N ARG A 428 7.99 33.69 12.67
CA ARG A 428 9.43 33.35 12.54
C ARG A 428 9.92 33.39 11.10
N ILE A 429 9.24 34.11 10.21
CA ILE A 429 9.70 34.31 8.83
C ILE A 429 10.59 35.54 8.71
N ASP A 430 11.67 35.41 7.96
CA ASP A 430 12.48 36.51 7.45
C ASP A 430 12.07 36.77 5.99
N ARG A 431 11.29 37.82 5.79
CA ARG A 431 10.76 38.18 4.47
C ARG A 431 11.84 38.61 3.50
N ALA A 432 12.87 39.25 3.99
CA ALA A 432 13.95 39.77 3.14
C ALA A 432 14.87 38.66 2.64
N ALA A 433 15.10 37.63 3.46
CA ALA A 433 15.89 36.46 3.10
C ALA A 433 15.04 35.33 2.52
N HIS A 434 13.71 35.42 2.55
CA HIS A 434 12.77 34.36 2.21
C HIS A 434 13.04 33.06 2.98
N MET A 435 13.38 33.20 4.24
CA MET A 435 13.68 32.11 5.16
C MET A 435 12.63 32.06 6.28
N GLY A 436 12.42 30.89 6.81
CA GLY A 436 11.59 30.65 7.98
C GLY A 436 12.25 29.71 8.97
N GLU A 437 11.59 29.50 10.08
CA GLU A 437 11.96 28.52 11.10
C GLU A 437 10.89 27.43 11.11
N ARG A 438 11.27 26.18 10.96
CA ARG A 438 10.38 25.04 11.14
C ARG A 438 10.58 24.48 12.53
N ARG A 439 9.47 24.00 13.15
CA ARG A 439 9.48 23.50 14.53
C ARG A 439 8.77 22.17 14.68
N VAL A 440 9.24 21.40 15.66
CA VAL A 440 8.44 20.39 16.36
C VAL A 440 8.26 20.88 17.80
N SER A 441 6.99 21.07 18.16
CA SER A 441 6.61 21.52 19.51
C SER A 441 5.59 20.57 20.13
N ARG A 442 5.66 20.40 21.45
CA ARG A 442 4.67 19.69 22.25
C ARG A 442 3.67 20.69 22.84
N PHE A 443 2.40 20.34 22.75
CA PHE A 443 1.27 21.06 23.37
C PHE A 443 0.48 20.11 24.24
N THR A 444 -0.40 20.65 25.10
CA THR A 444 -1.34 19.88 25.91
C THR A 444 -2.76 20.03 25.36
N LEU A 445 -3.44 18.92 25.09
CA LEU A 445 -4.85 18.84 24.78
C LEU A 445 -5.62 18.56 26.07
N ASP A 446 -6.58 19.38 26.39
CA ASP A 446 -7.55 19.07 27.44
C ASP A 446 -8.46 17.93 26.96
N LEU A 447 -8.27 16.76 27.55
CA LEU A 447 -8.95 15.53 27.14
C LEU A 447 -10.47 15.53 27.41
N ALA A 448 -10.95 16.40 28.31
CA ALA A 448 -12.37 16.53 28.63
C ALA A 448 -13.11 17.41 27.63
N THR A 449 -12.46 18.46 27.14
CA THR A 449 -13.06 19.46 26.25
C THR A 449 -12.60 19.34 24.80
N ASN A 450 -11.58 18.52 24.51
CA ASN A 450 -10.90 18.44 23.22
C ASN A 450 -10.33 19.80 22.77
N ARG A 451 -9.83 20.64 23.71
CA ARG A 451 -9.23 21.94 23.40
C ARG A 451 -7.73 21.90 23.61
N LEU A 452 -7.00 22.41 22.62
CA LEU A 452 -5.55 22.55 22.69
C LEU A 452 -5.18 23.82 23.48
N ASP A 453 -4.39 23.66 24.52
CA ASP A 453 -3.80 24.80 25.22
C ASP A 453 -2.59 25.34 24.47
N LEU A 454 -2.77 26.43 23.72
CA LEU A 454 -1.70 27.06 22.96
C LEU A 454 -0.59 27.65 23.82
N ALA A 455 -0.90 28.00 25.10
CA ALA A 455 0.10 28.54 26.02
C ALA A 455 1.04 27.47 26.60
N SER A 456 0.68 26.20 26.45
CA SER A 456 1.48 25.05 26.91
C SER A 456 2.63 24.69 25.98
N GLU A 457 2.85 25.44 24.90
CA GLU A 457 3.90 25.15 23.91
C GLU A 457 5.27 24.92 24.55
N LYS A 458 5.88 23.77 24.21
CA LYS A 458 7.27 23.45 24.44
C LYS A 458 7.94 23.18 23.12
N VAL A 459 8.84 24.06 22.66
CA VAL A 459 9.61 23.86 21.43
C VAL A 459 10.71 22.85 21.69
N LEU A 460 10.61 21.64 21.13
CA LEU A 460 11.64 20.62 21.26
C LEU A 460 12.78 20.85 20.30
N LEU A 461 12.47 21.06 19.01
CA LEU A 461 13.46 21.18 17.96
C LEU A 461 13.03 22.25 16.96
N SER A 462 14.00 23.08 16.49
CA SER A 462 13.77 24.02 15.41
C SER A 462 14.97 24.12 14.48
N TRP A 463 14.72 24.47 13.20
CA TRP A 463 15.74 24.60 12.18
C TRP A 463 15.31 25.57 11.06
N PRO A 464 16.27 26.19 10.35
CA PRO A 464 15.96 27.12 9.28
C PRO A 464 15.47 26.37 8.02
N VAL A 465 14.48 26.95 7.32
CA VAL A 465 13.95 26.49 6.04
C VAL A 465 13.82 27.66 5.06
N GLN A 466 14.00 27.39 3.76
CA GLN A 466 13.61 28.36 2.76
C GLN A 466 12.09 28.30 2.55
N ILE A 467 11.46 29.46 2.34
CA ILE A 467 10.01 29.59 2.15
C ILE A 467 9.64 30.27 0.82
N HIS A 468 10.65 30.52 -0.04
CA HIS A 468 10.45 31.20 -1.31
C HIS A 468 9.79 30.33 -2.39
N SER A 469 10.29 29.10 -2.55
CA SER A 469 9.80 28.23 -3.60
C SER A 469 9.02 27.02 -3.04
N CYS A 470 8.07 26.50 -3.82
CA CYS A 470 7.47 25.21 -3.56
C CYS A 470 8.59 24.19 -3.41
N CYS A 471 8.51 23.37 -2.60
CA CYS A 471 7.85 22.24 -2.11
C CYS A 471 8.78 21.55 -1.08
N HIS A 472 8.51 20.29 -0.77
CA HIS A 472 9.35 19.43 0.06
C HIS A 472 9.44 19.88 1.51
N ALA A 473 8.28 19.97 2.17
CA ALA A 473 8.20 20.28 3.58
C ALA A 473 8.36 19.06 4.51
N GLY A 474 8.02 17.86 4.05
CA GLY A 474 7.96 16.68 4.92
C GLY A 474 6.70 16.67 5.77
N GLY A 475 6.82 16.32 7.06
CA GLY A 475 5.75 16.46 8.06
C GLY A 475 5.47 15.22 8.91
N GLY A 476 5.67 14.00 8.39
CA GLY A 476 5.37 12.76 9.12
C GLY A 476 6.17 12.61 10.40
N MET A 477 5.51 12.08 11.44
CA MET A 477 6.13 11.70 12.71
C MET A 477 5.68 10.30 13.11
N ALA A 478 6.49 9.59 13.90
CA ALA A 478 6.16 8.27 14.42
C ALA A 478 7.06 7.91 15.61
N TRP A 479 6.55 7.06 16.53
CA TRP A 479 7.30 6.56 17.67
C TRP A 479 7.77 5.13 17.46
N ASP A 480 8.98 4.80 17.94
CA ASP A 480 9.43 3.42 18.11
C ASP A 480 8.99 2.82 19.46
N SER A 481 9.44 1.59 19.75
CA SER A 481 9.09 0.89 21.00
C SER A 481 9.82 1.45 22.23
N GLU A 482 10.90 2.21 22.04
CA GLU A 482 11.71 2.85 23.08
C GLU A 482 11.30 4.32 23.29
N GLU A 483 10.15 4.74 22.75
CA GLU A 483 9.62 6.11 22.85
C GLU A 483 10.58 7.17 22.24
N ASN A 484 11.30 6.80 21.17
CA ASN A 484 12.01 7.78 20.37
C ASN A 484 11.10 8.30 19.26
N LEU A 485 11.11 9.61 19.06
CA LEU A 485 10.30 10.29 18.04
C LEU A 485 11.10 10.44 16.75
N TYR A 486 10.58 9.85 15.68
CA TYR A 486 11.06 10.08 14.32
C TYR A 486 10.33 11.26 13.69
N ILE A 487 11.05 12.12 12.98
CA ILE A 487 10.54 13.36 12.37
C ILE A 487 11.04 13.43 10.92
N ALA A 488 10.12 13.42 9.97
CA ALA A 488 10.43 13.49 8.54
C ALA A 488 10.47 14.95 8.06
N THR A 489 11.57 15.31 7.39
CA THR A 489 11.80 16.67 6.88
C THR A 489 12.13 16.62 5.39
N GLY A 490 11.51 17.45 4.59
CA GLY A 490 11.83 17.59 3.17
C GLY A 490 13.09 18.44 2.94
N ASP A 491 13.66 18.33 1.75
CA ASP A 491 14.92 19.00 1.40
C ASP A 491 14.79 20.50 1.12
N THR A 492 13.56 21.01 1.08
CA THR A 492 13.24 22.43 0.78
C THR A 492 13.87 22.94 -0.52
N ASN A 493 14.14 22.04 -1.47
CA ASN A 493 14.78 22.38 -2.74
C ASN A 493 13.74 22.62 -3.82
N SER A 494 14.00 23.51 -4.78
CA SER A 494 13.10 23.75 -5.89
C SER A 494 12.89 22.47 -6.72
N SER A 495 11.62 22.10 -6.99
CA SER A 495 11.25 20.85 -7.67
C SER A 495 11.82 20.74 -9.08
N GLY A 496 11.88 21.85 -9.83
CA GLY A 496 12.39 21.93 -11.20
C GLY A 496 13.90 22.15 -11.31
N SER A 497 14.64 22.13 -10.20
CA SER A 497 16.07 22.42 -10.24
C SER A 497 16.84 21.41 -11.10
N SER A 498 17.90 21.88 -11.76
CA SER A 498 18.77 21.04 -12.60
C SER A 498 18.04 20.23 -13.69
N GLY A 499 16.98 20.81 -14.25
CA GLY A 499 16.15 20.14 -15.28
C GLY A 499 15.37 18.95 -14.75
N GLY A 500 15.09 18.91 -13.45
CA GLY A 500 14.33 17.83 -12.79
C GLY A 500 15.15 16.58 -12.48
N TYR A 501 16.47 16.61 -12.65
CA TYR A 501 17.39 15.51 -12.25
C TYR A 501 17.95 15.77 -10.85
N SER A 502 19.24 15.70 -10.65
CA SER A 502 19.85 16.04 -9.37
C SER A 502 19.68 17.52 -9.01
N GLY A 503 19.30 17.81 -7.78
CA GLY A 503 19.28 19.17 -7.23
C GLY A 503 20.69 19.62 -6.83
N ASN A 504 21.53 19.99 -7.78
CA ASN A 504 22.95 20.26 -7.57
C ASN A 504 23.43 21.61 -8.13
N ASN A 505 22.53 22.60 -8.25
CA ASN A 505 22.90 23.94 -8.68
C ASN A 505 23.19 24.86 -7.46
N PRO A 506 24.46 25.21 -7.18
CA PRO A 506 24.81 26.00 -6.02
C PRO A 506 24.66 27.53 -6.20
N ALA A 507 24.17 27.98 -7.37
CA ALA A 507 23.99 29.40 -7.60
C ALA A 507 23.00 30.02 -6.60
N PRO A 508 23.35 31.17 -5.97
CA PRO A 508 22.47 31.80 -5.02
C PRO A 508 21.21 32.39 -5.70
N ASN A 509 20.09 32.31 -4.99
CA ASN A 509 18.85 32.98 -5.34
C ASN A 509 18.64 34.22 -4.49
N PHE A 510 17.76 34.19 -3.48
CA PHE A 510 17.48 35.29 -2.59
C PHE A 510 18.37 35.24 -1.34
N GLY A 511 18.77 36.39 -0.79
CA GLY A 511 19.53 36.45 0.43
C GLY A 511 20.87 35.69 0.40
N GLY A 512 21.41 35.40 -0.79
CA GLY A 512 22.64 34.63 -0.92
C GLY A 512 22.48 33.13 -0.75
N VAL A 513 21.25 32.62 -0.59
CA VAL A 513 20.92 31.19 -0.40
C VAL A 513 20.61 30.51 -1.74
N SER A 514 21.13 29.31 -2.00
CA SER A 514 20.78 28.51 -3.16
C SER A 514 19.58 27.63 -2.86
N PHE A 515 18.45 27.88 -3.53
CA PHE A 515 17.23 27.04 -3.42
C PHE A 515 17.21 25.88 -4.40
N ALA A 516 18.24 25.71 -5.20
CA ALA A 516 18.37 24.67 -6.20
C ALA A 516 19.52 23.68 -5.91
N ASP A 517 20.10 23.75 -4.72
CA ASP A 517 21.21 22.88 -4.29
C ASP A 517 20.83 22.01 -3.08
N ALA A 518 20.31 20.83 -3.34
CA ALA A 518 19.97 19.86 -2.30
C ALA A 518 21.21 19.27 -1.58
N ARG A 519 22.43 19.55 -2.09
CA ARG A 519 23.68 19.25 -1.37
C ARG A 519 23.86 20.15 -0.16
N ARG A 520 23.27 21.34 -0.18
CA ARG A 520 23.20 22.27 0.97
C ARG A 520 22.29 21.73 2.08
N THR A 521 21.31 20.88 1.74
CA THR A 521 20.26 20.38 2.63
C THR A 521 20.34 18.85 2.78
N ALA A 522 19.68 18.07 1.91
CA ALA A 522 19.62 16.62 2.01
C ALA A 522 20.99 15.94 2.02
N GLY A 523 21.93 16.44 1.24
CA GLY A 523 23.31 15.96 1.16
C GLY A 523 24.25 16.54 2.23
N ASN A 524 23.80 17.40 3.13
CA ASN A 524 24.62 18.09 4.14
C ASN A 524 24.41 17.46 5.52
N THR A 525 25.48 17.05 6.17
CA THR A 525 25.42 16.40 7.49
C THR A 525 25.19 17.38 8.65
N ASN A 526 25.35 18.69 8.42
CA ASN A 526 25.08 19.75 9.39
C ASN A 526 23.71 20.42 9.18
N ASN A 527 22.83 19.86 8.36
CA ASN A 527 21.53 20.43 8.04
C ASN A 527 20.42 19.40 8.29
N LEU A 528 19.29 19.84 8.88
CA LEU A 528 18.17 18.96 9.25
C LEU A 528 17.09 18.83 8.16
N ASN A 529 17.23 19.49 7.01
CA ASN A 529 16.31 19.34 5.88
C ASN A 529 16.72 18.16 4.99
N GLY A 530 15.74 17.43 4.43
CA GLY A 530 15.95 16.24 3.60
C GLY A 530 16.42 15.03 4.42
N LYS A 531 15.82 14.84 5.59
CA LYS A 531 16.21 13.90 6.63
C LYS A 531 15.00 13.16 7.20
N ILE A 532 15.27 12.07 7.91
CA ILE A 532 14.41 11.59 8.99
C ILE A 532 15.26 11.67 10.26
N LEU A 533 14.83 12.51 11.17
CA LEU A 533 15.49 12.77 12.46
C LEU A 533 14.97 11.78 13.49
N ARG A 534 15.74 11.47 14.53
CA ARG A 534 15.31 10.68 15.68
C ARG A 534 15.83 11.31 16.97
N ILE A 535 14.91 11.64 17.87
CA ILE A 535 15.18 12.23 19.18
C ILE A 535 14.40 11.46 20.25
N HIS A 536 14.81 11.57 21.51
CA HIS A 536 14.03 11.10 22.65
C HIS A 536 13.53 12.31 23.44
N PRO A 537 12.25 12.70 23.31
CA PRO A 537 11.66 13.79 24.06
C PRO A 537 11.63 13.50 25.56
N GLU A 538 11.90 14.53 26.37
CA GLU A 538 11.87 14.47 27.83
C GLU A 538 10.63 15.21 28.37
N ASP A 539 10.22 14.85 29.58
CA ASP A 539 9.03 15.45 30.24
C ASP A 539 9.13 16.95 30.41
N ASP A 540 10.32 17.51 30.59
CA ASP A 540 10.55 18.96 30.78
C ASP A 540 10.44 19.78 29.46
N GLY A 541 10.35 19.09 28.31
CA GLY A 541 10.26 19.70 26.99
C GLY A 541 11.61 19.86 26.30
N THR A 542 12.65 19.23 26.82
CA THR A 542 13.94 19.03 26.15
C THR A 542 13.94 17.70 25.40
N TYR A 543 15.07 17.29 24.82
CA TYR A 543 15.25 15.97 24.25
C TYR A 543 16.69 15.49 24.42
N THR A 544 16.88 14.20 24.37
CA THR A 544 18.19 13.55 24.27
C THR A 544 18.37 12.84 22.92
N LEU A 545 19.60 12.47 22.60
CA LEU A 545 19.93 11.78 21.36
C LEU A 545 20.04 10.27 21.60
N PRO A 546 19.15 9.46 21.00
CA PRO A 546 19.21 8.00 21.13
C PRO A 546 20.48 7.45 20.47
N ALA A 547 21.03 6.39 21.07
CA ALA A 547 22.14 5.66 20.47
C ALA A 547 21.71 5.04 19.10
N GLY A 548 22.66 4.99 18.15
CA GLY A 548 22.40 4.41 16.84
C GLY A 548 21.84 5.39 15.80
N ASN A 549 21.78 6.68 16.04
CA ASN A 549 21.64 7.69 15.02
C ASN A 549 22.82 7.65 14.05
N LEU A 550 22.69 8.25 12.86
CA LEU A 550 23.73 8.19 11.84
C LEU A 550 25.01 8.90 12.24
N PHE A 551 24.89 9.95 13.06
CA PHE A 551 25.98 10.74 13.60
C PHE A 551 25.78 10.96 15.11
N THR A 552 26.88 11.23 15.81
CA THR A 552 26.85 11.62 17.23
C THR A 552 26.64 13.14 17.41
N GLY A 553 26.88 13.90 16.36
CA GLY A 553 26.92 15.39 16.41
C GLY A 553 28.29 15.98 16.77
N GLU A 554 29.25 15.10 17.06
CA GLU A 554 30.63 15.51 17.45
C GLU A 554 31.64 15.29 16.32
N GLU A 555 31.27 14.59 15.26
CA GLU A 555 32.15 14.32 14.12
C GLU A 555 32.51 15.65 13.42
N THR A 556 33.81 15.84 13.21
CA THR A 556 34.36 16.96 12.45
C THR A 556 35.26 16.43 11.35
N ALA A 557 35.17 17.03 10.16
CA ALA A 557 36.07 16.72 9.05
C ALA A 557 37.33 17.62 9.06
N GLU A 558 38.37 17.21 8.35
CA GLU A 558 39.42 18.12 7.88
C GLU A 558 38.76 19.30 7.12
N GLY A 559 38.94 20.52 7.61
CA GLY A 559 38.24 21.69 7.06
C GLY A 559 37.06 22.18 7.90
N GLY A 560 36.75 21.56 9.07
CA GLY A 560 35.75 22.02 10.03
C GLY A 560 34.30 21.67 9.73
N GLY A 561 34.04 20.73 8.81
CA GLY A 561 32.69 20.23 8.55
C GLY A 561 32.08 19.58 9.78
N LYS A 562 30.78 19.76 10.02
CA LYS A 562 30.05 19.36 11.22
C LYS A 562 28.97 18.34 10.89
N THR A 563 28.46 17.70 11.94
CA THR A 563 27.32 16.78 11.88
C THR A 563 26.23 17.22 12.86
N ARG A 564 25.02 16.68 12.65
CA ARG A 564 23.89 16.81 13.57
C ARG A 564 23.51 15.45 14.10
N GLY A 565 23.53 15.30 15.41
CA GLY A 565 23.27 14.03 16.09
C GLY A 565 21.81 13.55 15.99
N GLU A 566 20.88 14.42 15.61
CA GLU A 566 19.47 14.09 15.40
C GLU A 566 19.23 13.25 14.13
N ILE A 567 20.20 13.20 13.20
CA ILE A 567 20.02 12.56 11.90
C ILE A 567 20.05 11.05 12.05
N TYR A 568 18.91 10.38 11.76
CA TYR A 568 18.82 8.94 11.62
C TYR A 568 18.93 8.53 10.14
N VAL A 569 18.20 9.20 9.24
CA VAL A 569 18.29 9.01 7.79
C VAL A 569 18.67 10.31 7.13
N MET A 570 19.68 10.30 6.24
CA MET A 570 19.99 11.40 5.36
C MET A 570 19.73 11.02 3.88
N GLY A 571 19.76 12.03 3.02
CA GLY A 571 19.67 11.79 1.57
C GLY A 571 18.27 11.38 1.11
N VAL A 572 17.23 11.98 1.67
CA VAL A 572 15.83 11.83 1.22
C VAL A 572 15.31 13.18 0.69
N ARG A 573 14.39 13.13 -0.31
CA ARG A 573 13.93 14.36 -0.95
C ARG A 573 12.74 14.98 -0.23
N ASN A 574 11.60 14.30 -0.18
CA ASN A 574 10.40 14.76 0.55
C ASN A 574 9.66 13.58 1.19
N PRO A 575 10.09 13.09 2.35
CA PRO A 575 9.40 12.04 3.10
C PRO A 575 8.18 12.64 3.80
N ALA A 576 7.03 12.65 3.09
CA ALA A 576 5.82 13.27 3.62
C ALA A 576 5.18 12.47 4.75
N ARG A 577 5.20 11.13 4.66
CA ARG A 577 4.60 10.21 5.66
C ARG A 577 5.57 9.11 6.03
N ILE A 578 5.61 8.81 7.32
CA ILE A 578 6.41 7.73 7.90
C ILE A 578 5.57 6.92 8.90
N SER A 579 6.01 5.72 9.19
CA SER A 579 5.47 4.89 10.27
C SER A 579 6.56 4.01 10.84
N VAL A 580 6.44 3.61 12.10
CA VAL A 580 7.34 2.64 12.74
C VAL A 580 6.51 1.46 13.20
N ASP A 581 6.98 0.25 12.91
CA ASP A 581 6.41 -0.96 13.50
C ASP A 581 7.01 -1.20 14.87
N LYS A 582 6.28 -0.87 15.92
CA LYS A 582 6.73 -0.99 17.33
C LYS A 582 7.12 -2.43 17.76
N LYS A 583 6.82 -3.45 16.96
CA LYS A 583 7.23 -4.82 17.23
C LYS A 583 8.64 -5.14 16.75
N THR A 584 9.12 -4.43 15.74
CA THR A 584 10.40 -4.70 15.07
C THR A 584 11.31 -3.47 15.01
N ASP A 585 10.80 -2.31 15.36
CA ASP A 585 11.40 -0.97 15.23
C ASP A 585 11.89 -0.65 13.82
N ILE A 586 11.26 -1.29 12.82
CA ILE A 586 11.50 -0.97 11.42
C ILE A 586 10.74 0.32 11.09
N LEU A 587 11.50 1.32 10.63
CA LEU A 587 10.96 2.56 10.09
C LEU A 587 10.53 2.35 8.62
N TYR A 588 9.29 2.65 8.31
CA TYR A 588 8.73 2.66 6.97
C TYR A 588 8.54 4.09 6.50
N ALA A 589 9.09 4.43 5.34
CA ALA A 589 9.03 5.78 4.80
C ALA A 589 8.81 5.76 3.28
N GLY A 590 8.18 6.82 2.75
CA GLY A 590 8.07 7.04 1.32
C GLY A 590 8.47 8.48 0.98
N TRP A 591 9.14 8.67 -0.15
CA TRP A 591 9.48 10.02 -0.66
C TRP A 591 9.38 10.11 -2.16
N VAL A 592 8.94 11.26 -2.61
CA VAL A 592 8.81 11.60 -4.02
C VAL A 592 10.17 11.82 -4.67
N GLY A 593 10.32 11.34 -5.89
CA GLY A 593 11.50 11.58 -6.73
C GLY A 593 11.53 12.98 -7.37
N PRO A 594 12.61 13.32 -8.08
CA PRO A 594 12.71 14.57 -8.85
C PRO A 594 11.80 14.58 -10.09
N ASP A 595 11.67 15.70 -10.79
CA ASP A 595 10.62 15.89 -11.80
C ASP A 595 10.98 15.40 -13.21
N ALA A 596 12.22 14.90 -13.45
CA ALA A 596 12.63 14.44 -14.78
C ALA A 596 11.70 13.33 -15.31
N GLY A 597 10.95 13.66 -16.35
CA GLY A 597 9.94 12.75 -16.92
C GLY A 597 10.51 11.55 -17.67
N ALA A 598 11.80 11.58 -18.03
CA ALA A 598 12.49 10.50 -18.74
C ALA A 598 13.93 10.37 -18.26
N PRO A 599 14.55 9.20 -18.30
CA PRO A 599 15.96 9.04 -18.01
C PRO A 599 16.81 9.71 -19.11
N SER A 600 17.99 10.16 -18.72
CA SER A 600 18.95 10.81 -19.61
C SER A 600 20.26 10.06 -19.60
N THR A 601 20.80 9.76 -20.79
CA THR A 601 22.16 9.22 -20.93
C THR A 601 23.23 10.20 -20.45
N THR A 602 22.88 11.48 -20.35
CA THR A 602 23.78 12.53 -19.88
C THR A 602 23.65 12.78 -18.38
N TRP A 603 22.41 12.79 -17.84
CA TRP A 603 22.15 13.30 -16.48
C TRP A 603 21.79 12.23 -15.45
N GLY A 604 21.32 11.07 -15.89
CA GLY A 604 21.00 9.94 -15.01
C GLY A 604 19.53 9.55 -15.01
N PRO A 605 19.05 8.94 -13.93
CA PRO A 605 17.71 8.37 -13.84
C PRO A 605 16.59 9.40 -13.98
N ALA A 606 15.44 8.94 -14.50
CA ALA A 606 14.19 9.67 -14.38
C ALA A 606 13.78 9.78 -12.91
N LYS A 607 12.66 10.46 -12.64
CA LYS A 607 12.05 10.46 -11.32
C LYS A 607 11.65 9.06 -10.89
N TYR A 608 12.04 8.70 -9.69
CA TYR A 608 11.56 7.52 -8.99
C TYR A 608 10.96 7.94 -7.67
N ASP A 609 9.71 7.58 -7.51
CA ASP A 609 9.10 7.55 -6.20
C ASP A 609 9.60 6.31 -5.45
N THR A 610 9.81 6.44 -4.15
CA THR A 610 10.53 5.44 -3.36
C THR A 610 9.79 5.14 -2.07
N PHE A 611 9.74 3.85 -1.72
CA PHE A 611 9.43 3.39 -0.38
C PHE A 611 10.59 2.58 0.20
N ALA A 612 10.88 2.79 1.47
CA ALA A 612 11.94 2.08 2.17
C ALA A 612 11.48 1.53 3.51
N ALA A 613 11.84 0.29 3.78
CA ALA A 613 11.78 -0.32 5.10
C ALA A 613 13.19 -0.28 5.69
N ILE A 614 13.39 0.57 6.69
CA ILE A 614 14.69 1.01 7.21
C ILE A 614 14.92 0.37 8.56
N THR A 615 15.92 -0.50 8.65
CA THR A 615 16.26 -1.24 9.87
C THR A 615 17.40 -0.63 10.67
N LYS A 616 18.10 0.36 10.12
CA LYS A 616 19.22 1.08 10.75
C LYS A 616 19.44 2.43 10.09
N ALA A 617 20.07 3.35 10.81
CA ALA A 617 20.49 4.64 10.30
C ALA A 617 21.29 4.51 8.99
N GLY A 618 21.10 5.45 8.06
CA GLY A 618 21.77 5.39 6.77
C GLY A 618 21.58 6.60 5.87
N ASN A 619 22.33 6.58 4.74
CA ASN A 619 22.22 7.54 3.65
C ASN A 619 21.43 6.91 2.49
N HIS A 620 20.32 7.51 2.07
CA HIS A 620 19.46 7.01 0.99
C HIS A 620 19.69 7.68 -0.38
N GLY A 621 20.73 8.50 -0.46
CA GLY A 621 21.40 8.87 -1.72
C GLY A 621 21.07 10.23 -2.32
N TRP A 622 19.89 10.82 -2.07
CA TRP A 622 19.55 12.12 -2.66
C TRP A 622 20.47 13.24 -2.13
N PRO A 623 21.00 14.14 -3.00
CA PRO A 623 20.76 14.30 -4.44
C PRO A 623 21.75 13.57 -5.36
N TYR A 624 22.58 12.69 -4.87
CA TYR A 624 23.65 12.01 -5.62
C TYR A 624 23.16 10.77 -6.37
N CYS A 625 22.30 10.02 -5.73
CA CYS A 625 21.79 8.74 -6.22
C CYS A 625 20.28 8.60 -5.95
N MET A 626 19.60 7.80 -6.77
CA MET A 626 18.18 7.56 -6.64
C MET A 626 17.85 6.06 -6.79
N GLY A 627 16.66 5.66 -6.33
CA GLY A 627 16.20 4.28 -6.42
C GLY A 627 17.12 3.30 -5.71
N ASN A 628 17.63 2.30 -6.41
CA ASN A 628 18.61 1.36 -5.86
C ASN A 628 20.02 1.70 -6.31
N LYS A 629 20.61 2.77 -5.76
CA LYS A 629 21.98 3.23 -6.06
C LYS A 629 22.21 3.61 -7.52
N GLN A 630 21.25 4.28 -8.14
CA GLN A 630 21.39 4.78 -9.50
C GLN A 630 21.99 6.19 -9.45
N PRO A 631 23.22 6.40 -9.98
CA PRO A 631 23.88 7.67 -9.85
C PRO A 631 23.31 8.73 -10.78
N TYR A 632 23.25 9.96 -10.29
CA TYR A 632 23.16 11.15 -11.12
C TYR A 632 24.55 11.62 -11.57
N ARG A 633 24.54 12.49 -12.56
CA ARG A 633 25.75 13.14 -13.04
C ARG A 633 25.87 14.55 -12.49
N ASP A 634 27.07 14.92 -12.06
CA ASP A 634 27.36 16.28 -11.62
C ASP A 634 27.42 17.24 -12.81
N ARG A 635 27.27 18.53 -12.53
CA ARG A 635 27.27 19.60 -13.51
C ARG A 635 28.50 20.50 -13.36
N ASN A 636 29.04 20.96 -14.49
CA ASN A 636 30.06 21.98 -14.47
C ASN A 636 29.39 23.33 -14.17
N LEU A 637 29.99 24.10 -13.29
CA LEU A 637 29.57 25.46 -12.97
C LEU A 637 30.73 26.41 -13.34
N PRO A 638 30.49 27.50 -14.02
CA PRO A 638 29.23 28.21 -14.22
C PRO A 638 28.35 27.75 -15.40
N ASP A 639 28.79 26.78 -16.20
CA ASP A 639 27.97 26.24 -17.30
C ASP A 639 27.32 24.89 -16.91
N PRO A 640 26.08 24.89 -16.40
CA PRO A 640 25.40 23.68 -15.96
C PRO A 640 24.95 22.77 -17.12
N SER A 641 25.13 23.18 -18.38
CA SER A 641 24.86 22.33 -19.54
C SER A 641 25.98 21.29 -19.76
N VAL A 642 27.17 21.53 -19.21
CA VAL A 642 28.33 20.65 -19.34
C VAL A 642 28.34 19.62 -18.21
N PRO A 643 28.29 18.32 -18.55
CA PRO A 643 28.36 17.27 -17.55
C PRO A 643 29.79 17.10 -16.99
N ARG A 644 29.87 16.82 -15.66
CA ARG A 644 31.09 16.38 -14.98
C ARG A 644 31.07 14.85 -14.77
N GLY A 645 31.73 14.35 -13.74
CA GLY A 645 31.71 12.94 -13.37
C GLY A 645 30.35 12.45 -12.87
N TRP A 646 30.15 11.15 -12.90
CA TRP A 646 29.05 10.51 -12.18
C TRP A 646 29.34 10.49 -10.69
N TYR A 647 28.29 10.66 -9.87
CA TYR A 647 28.44 10.47 -8.43
C TYR A 647 28.72 9.00 -8.10
N ASP A 648 29.55 8.76 -7.12
CA ASP A 648 29.81 7.43 -6.58
C ASP A 648 28.84 7.16 -5.43
N CYS A 649 27.93 6.21 -5.61
CA CYS A 649 26.95 5.86 -4.58
C CYS A 649 27.55 5.08 -3.41
N ASP A 650 28.70 4.45 -3.57
CA ASP A 650 29.39 3.71 -2.50
C ASP A 650 30.35 4.60 -1.70
N ALA A 651 30.74 5.77 -2.26
CA ALA A 651 31.59 6.77 -1.61
C ALA A 651 31.19 8.20 -2.01
N PRO A 652 29.92 8.61 -1.74
CA PRO A 652 29.45 9.92 -2.19
C PRO A 652 30.18 11.05 -1.50
N LYS A 653 30.39 12.14 -2.25
CA LYS A 653 31.07 13.34 -1.74
C LYS A 653 30.20 14.58 -1.91
N ASN A 654 30.16 15.40 -0.90
CA ASN A 654 29.52 16.70 -0.95
C ASN A 654 30.58 17.81 -1.15
N GLU A 655 30.85 18.15 -2.40
CA GLU A 655 31.77 19.19 -2.82
C GLU A 655 31.06 20.53 -3.14
N SER A 656 29.83 20.71 -2.68
CA SER A 656 29.10 21.97 -2.86
C SER A 656 29.77 23.09 -2.08
N PRO A 657 29.88 24.30 -2.67
CA PRO A 657 30.34 25.48 -1.93
C PRO A 657 29.36 25.89 -0.80
N ASN A 658 28.15 25.35 -0.80
CA ASN A 658 27.14 25.57 0.24
C ASN A 658 27.16 24.47 1.34
N ASN A 659 28.15 23.56 1.32
CA ASN A 659 28.28 22.51 2.33
C ASN A 659 29.13 22.99 3.50
N ASP A 660 28.59 22.94 4.70
CA ASP A 660 29.27 23.12 5.98
C ASP A 660 29.34 21.84 6.83
N GLY A 661 28.91 20.74 6.24
CA GLY A 661 28.99 19.37 6.77
C GLY A 661 30.23 18.61 6.29
N LEU A 662 30.24 17.31 6.49
CA LEU A 662 31.29 16.42 6.02
C LEU A 662 31.33 16.41 4.47
N VAL A 663 32.52 16.33 3.91
CA VAL A 663 32.74 16.16 2.47
C VAL A 663 32.52 14.67 2.10
N ASN A 664 33.14 13.75 2.82
CA ASN A 664 32.95 12.31 2.60
C ASN A 664 31.72 11.83 3.34
N LEU A 665 30.74 11.35 2.60
CA LEU A 665 29.44 10.94 3.14
C LEU A 665 29.38 9.42 3.34
N PRO A 666 28.51 8.92 4.23
CA PRO A 666 28.27 7.49 4.34
C PRO A 666 27.81 6.88 3.02
N PRO A 667 28.16 5.61 2.72
CA PRO A 667 27.69 4.88 1.55
C PRO A 667 26.18 4.89 1.42
N VAL A 668 25.65 4.95 0.19
CA VAL A 668 24.23 4.94 -0.06
C VAL A 668 23.66 3.54 0.26
N THR A 669 22.58 3.51 1.02
CA THR A 669 21.78 2.32 1.29
C THR A 669 20.72 2.16 0.20
N GLY A 670 20.52 0.94 -0.30
CA GLY A 670 19.46 0.64 -1.27
C GLY A 670 18.06 0.76 -0.65
N ASN A 671 17.08 1.01 -1.52
CA ASN A 671 15.67 1.15 -1.15
C ASN A 671 14.88 -0.14 -1.40
N THR A 672 13.70 -0.28 -0.77
CA THR A 672 12.89 -1.50 -0.84
C THR A 672 12.04 -1.53 -2.11
N ILE A 673 11.39 -0.42 -2.44
CA ILE A 673 10.50 -0.25 -3.60
C ILE A 673 10.84 1.09 -4.26
N TRP A 674 10.96 1.09 -5.59
CA TRP A 674 11.07 2.32 -6.36
C TRP A 674 10.35 2.15 -7.69
N TYR A 675 9.70 3.19 -8.18
CA TYR A 675 8.91 3.15 -9.41
C TYR A 675 8.86 4.51 -10.09
N SER A 676 8.73 4.49 -11.41
CA SER A 676 8.55 5.69 -12.20
C SER A 676 7.07 5.98 -12.42
N PRO A 677 6.60 7.19 -12.21
CA PRO A 677 5.23 7.59 -12.55
C PRO A 677 4.82 7.32 -13.99
N GLN A 678 5.79 7.23 -14.90
CA GLN A 678 5.53 7.04 -16.32
C GLN A 678 5.54 5.57 -16.76
N GLY A 679 5.82 4.63 -15.88
CA GLY A 679 5.70 3.20 -16.16
C GLY A 679 6.61 2.64 -17.25
N GLY A 680 7.61 3.38 -17.70
CA GLY A 680 8.55 2.96 -18.74
C GLY A 680 9.78 2.27 -18.16
N GLY A 681 10.12 1.08 -18.66
CA GLY A 681 11.41 0.48 -18.40
C GLY A 681 12.48 1.11 -19.27
N VAL A 682 13.58 1.56 -18.68
CA VAL A 682 14.74 2.05 -19.43
C VAL A 682 16.01 1.55 -18.77
N ASP A 683 16.93 0.99 -19.58
CA ASP A 683 18.29 0.76 -19.13
C ASP A 683 18.99 2.11 -18.93
N TYR A 684 19.53 2.31 -17.73
CA TYR A 684 20.41 3.44 -17.52
C TYR A 684 21.75 3.25 -18.20
N PRO A 685 22.37 4.32 -18.74
CA PRO A 685 23.62 4.19 -19.45
C PRO A 685 24.72 3.67 -18.51
N ARG A 686 25.49 2.73 -19.01
CA ARG A 686 26.84 2.48 -18.51
C ARG A 686 27.79 3.34 -19.32
N ASP A 687 28.58 4.15 -18.64
CA ASP A 687 29.69 4.81 -19.32
C ASP A 687 30.88 3.85 -19.50
N ALA A 688 31.91 4.34 -20.16
CA ALA A 688 33.13 3.60 -20.37
C ALA A 688 33.86 3.18 -19.08
N ASN A 689 33.48 3.76 -17.95
CA ASN A 689 34.05 3.50 -16.63
C ASN A 689 33.20 2.51 -15.81
N GLY A 690 32.14 1.92 -16.42
CA GLY A 690 31.32 0.90 -15.80
C GLY A 690 30.28 1.43 -14.82
N VAL A 691 29.85 2.69 -14.97
CA VAL A 691 28.72 3.22 -14.17
C VAL A 691 27.54 2.29 -14.32
N PRO A 692 27.00 1.75 -13.24
CA PRO A 692 25.96 0.73 -13.31
C PRO A 692 24.73 1.27 -14.02
N SER A 693 24.26 0.53 -15.02
CA SER A 693 22.90 0.69 -15.53
C SER A 693 21.95 -0.14 -14.68
N TYR A 694 20.83 0.43 -14.36
CA TYR A 694 19.74 -0.29 -13.76
C TYR A 694 18.75 -0.73 -14.86
N LYS A 695 18.39 -2.01 -14.83
CA LYS A 695 17.36 -2.54 -15.71
C LYS A 695 16.00 -2.38 -15.03
N GLN A 696 15.34 -1.29 -15.31
CA GLN A 696 13.96 -1.07 -14.84
C GLN A 696 13.01 -2.17 -15.33
N GLU A 697 13.37 -2.84 -16.41
CA GLU A 697 12.63 -3.98 -16.92
C GLU A 697 12.60 -5.15 -15.91
N GLU A 698 13.73 -5.42 -15.23
CA GLU A 698 13.77 -6.44 -14.18
C GLU A 698 12.86 -6.05 -13.01
N GLN A 699 12.83 -4.78 -12.60
CA GLN A 699 11.91 -4.32 -11.56
C GLN A 699 10.46 -4.40 -12.02
N ARG A 700 10.16 -4.02 -13.25
CA ARG A 700 8.80 -4.13 -13.82
C ARG A 700 8.34 -5.59 -13.88
N LEU A 701 9.23 -6.52 -14.17
CA LEU A 701 8.94 -7.95 -14.16
C LEU A 701 8.73 -8.49 -12.74
N LEU A 702 9.48 -7.98 -11.77
CA LEU A 702 9.40 -8.40 -10.37
C LEU A 702 8.23 -7.74 -9.62
N LEU A 703 7.91 -6.48 -9.96
CA LEU A 703 6.85 -5.69 -9.33
C LEU A 703 5.88 -5.13 -10.39
N PRO A 704 5.21 -5.98 -11.16
CA PRO A 704 4.38 -5.54 -12.28
C PRO A 704 3.12 -4.77 -11.85
N TRP A 705 2.75 -4.81 -10.56
CA TRP A 705 1.68 -4.02 -9.97
C TRP A 705 2.04 -2.54 -9.79
N LEU A 706 3.31 -2.15 -9.85
CA LEU A 706 3.77 -0.77 -9.92
C LEU A 706 3.65 -0.23 -11.36
N LYS A 707 2.45 -0.05 -11.80
CA LYS A 707 2.15 0.58 -13.09
C LYS A 707 2.24 2.07 -12.92
N GLY A 708 3.23 2.73 -13.40
CA GLY A 708 3.33 4.16 -13.39
C GLY A 708 2.56 4.83 -12.23
N GLY A 709 3.20 5.34 -11.27
CA GLY A 709 2.57 5.98 -10.12
C GLY A 709 2.18 7.42 -10.38
N GLY A 710 1.60 8.09 -9.40
CA GLY A 710 1.50 9.52 -9.33
C GLY A 710 2.87 10.18 -9.13
N GLN A 711 2.89 11.23 -8.35
CA GLN A 711 4.13 11.98 -8.08
C GLN A 711 4.29 12.29 -6.59
N ALA A 712 3.66 11.49 -5.73
CA ALA A 712 3.79 11.71 -4.28
C ALA A 712 3.45 10.44 -3.52
N THR A 713 4.49 9.71 -3.12
CA THR A 713 4.35 8.56 -2.25
C THR A 713 3.71 8.94 -0.92
N MET A 714 2.65 8.24 -0.54
CA MET A 714 2.03 8.31 0.77
C MET A 714 2.26 6.99 1.51
N ASN A 715 3.31 6.98 2.32
CA ASN A 715 3.60 5.84 3.18
C ASN A 715 2.45 5.61 4.15
N GLY A 716 2.13 4.36 4.38
CA GLY A 716 1.10 3.94 5.32
C GLY A 716 1.65 3.11 6.47
N PRO A 717 0.76 2.66 7.35
CA PRO A 717 1.12 1.82 8.48
C PRO A 717 1.49 0.40 8.05
N LEU A 718 2.25 -0.30 8.88
CA LEU A 718 2.28 -1.74 8.88
C LEU A 718 1.18 -2.23 9.83
N TYR A 719 0.28 -3.09 9.35
CA TYR A 719 -0.82 -3.59 10.18
C TYR A 719 -0.34 -4.65 11.16
N ARG A 720 -0.80 -4.55 12.40
CA ARG A 720 -0.63 -5.55 13.44
C ARG A 720 -1.98 -6.02 13.96
N TYR A 721 -2.23 -7.32 13.79
CA TYR A 721 -3.46 -7.93 14.23
C TYR A 721 -3.44 -8.17 15.74
N ASP A 722 -4.35 -7.52 16.45
CA ASP A 722 -4.57 -7.79 17.87
C ASP A 722 -5.58 -8.92 18.06
N ALA A 723 -5.09 -10.11 18.43
CA ALA A 723 -5.93 -11.26 18.70
C ALA A 723 -6.76 -11.11 20.00
N ALA A 724 -6.31 -10.27 20.94
CA ALA A 724 -6.98 -10.04 22.21
C ALA A 724 -8.14 -9.05 22.11
N SER A 725 -8.10 -8.16 21.09
CA SER A 725 -9.17 -7.19 20.86
C SER A 725 -10.50 -7.88 20.52
N ALA A 726 -11.56 -7.51 21.23
CA ALA A 726 -12.93 -7.97 20.97
C ALA A 726 -13.62 -7.20 19.82
N SER A 727 -12.93 -6.27 19.16
CA SER A 727 -13.49 -5.47 18.08
C SER A 727 -14.01 -6.35 16.94
N THR A 728 -15.25 -6.08 16.52
CA THR A 728 -15.92 -6.78 15.41
C THR A 728 -15.64 -6.13 14.05
N VAL A 729 -14.97 -4.97 14.04
CA VAL A 729 -14.65 -4.18 12.82
C VAL A 729 -13.18 -4.20 12.46
N LYS A 730 -12.33 -4.84 13.28
CA LYS A 730 -10.89 -4.94 13.03
C LYS A 730 -10.62 -5.74 11.77
N TRP A 731 -9.61 -5.31 11.04
CA TRP A 731 -9.14 -6.04 9.87
C TRP A 731 -8.61 -7.41 10.26
N PRO A 732 -8.78 -8.46 9.42
CA PRO A 732 -8.43 -9.82 9.78
C PRO A 732 -6.93 -10.07 9.84
N SER A 733 -6.54 -11.18 10.47
CA SER A 733 -5.14 -11.59 10.66
C SER A 733 -4.37 -11.82 9.34
N TYR A 734 -5.06 -11.97 8.22
CA TYR A 734 -4.46 -11.99 6.88
C TYR A 734 -3.55 -10.78 6.61
N TRP A 735 -3.90 -9.62 7.16
CA TRP A 735 -3.16 -8.37 6.96
C TRP A 735 -1.99 -8.21 7.93
N ASP A 736 -1.86 -9.07 8.95
CA ASP A 736 -0.77 -8.96 9.93
C ASP A 736 0.60 -8.99 9.26
N GLY A 737 1.41 -7.99 9.54
CA GLY A 737 2.74 -7.81 8.97
C GLY A 737 2.77 -7.30 7.52
N LYS A 738 1.62 -6.88 6.97
CA LYS A 738 1.58 -6.23 5.65
C LYS A 738 1.70 -4.72 5.80
N TRP A 739 2.56 -4.16 4.97
CA TRP A 739 2.87 -2.74 4.90
C TRP A 739 2.01 -2.07 3.83
N PHE A 740 1.32 -1.00 4.18
CA PHE A 740 0.44 -0.25 3.30
C PHE A 740 1.23 0.82 2.54
N VAL A 741 1.17 0.80 1.24
CA VAL A 741 1.83 1.76 0.35
C VAL A 741 0.80 2.40 -0.58
N GLY A 742 0.88 3.71 -0.75
CA GLY A 742 -0.07 4.46 -1.54
C GLY A 742 0.57 5.63 -2.28
N ASP A 743 -0.23 6.28 -3.10
CA ASP A 743 0.14 7.48 -3.83
C ASP A 743 -0.91 8.56 -3.61
N PHE A 744 -0.52 9.82 -3.68
CA PHE A 744 -1.40 10.96 -3.46
C PHE A 744 -2.51 11.04 -4.51
N TYR A 745 -2.16 10.91 -5.78
CA TYR A 745 -3.13 11.10 -6.86
C TYR A 745 -4.12 9.95 -7.01
N ASP A 746 -5.33 10.23 -7.46
CA ASP A 746 -6.37 9.23 -7.76
C ASP A 746 -6.09 8.42 -9.04
N GLY A 747 -7.00 7.52 -9.41
CA GLY A 747 -6.91 6.69 -10.61
C GLY A 747 -6.15 5.38 -10.38
N ASP A 748 -5.32 4.98 -11.36
CA ASP A 748 -4.58 3.72 -11.34
C ASP A 748 -3.29 3.74 -10.49
N GLN A 749 -3.23 4.66 -9.53
CA GLN A 749 -2.07 4.84 -8.66
C GLN A 749 -1.92 3.69 -7.66
N PRO A 750 -0.69 3.41 -7.18
CA PRO A 750 -0.47 2.34 -6.23
C PRO A 750 -1.25 2.57 -4.94
N ARG A 751 -2.03 1.56 -4.54
CA ARG A 751 -2.65 1.40 -3.22
C ARG A 751 -2.67 -0.08 -2.92
N HIS A 752 -1.62 -0.52 -2.25
CA HIS A 752 -1.35 -1.92 -1.99
C HIS A 752 -1.00 -2.16 -0.53
N ALA A 753 -1.34 -3.34 -0.05
CA ALA A 753 -0.71 -3.92 1.12
C ALA A 753 0.37 -4.90 0.63
N VAL A 754 1.59 -4.71 1.06
CA VAL A 754 2.74 -5.50 0.60
C VAL A 754 3.30 -6.34 1.75
N LEU A 755 3.65 -7.58 1.44
CA LEU A 755 4.37 -8.47 2.34
C LEU A 755 5.83 -8.49 1.92
N THR A 756 6.71 -8.09 2.82
CA THR A 756 8.16 -8.18 2.64
C THR A 756 8.73 -9.37 3.40
N ASP A 757 9.77 -10.00 2.88
CA ASP A 757 10.53 -10.98 3.65
C ASP A 757 11.37 -10.26 4.71
N PRO A 758 11.10 -10.46 6.01
CA PRO A 758 11.83 -9.78 7.09
C PRO A 758 13.35 -9.99 7.04
N ARG A 759 13.81 -11.09 6.43
CA ARG A 759 15.24 -11.42 6.29
C ARG A 759 15.94 -10.53 5.25
N THR A 760 15.20 -9.91 4.35
CA THR A 760 15.73 -9.07 3.25
C THR A 760 15.41 -7.59 3.42
N VAL A 761 14.53 -7.24 4.35
CA VAL A 761 14.22 -5.84 4.70
C VAL A 761 15.49 -5.12 5.14
N GLY A 762 15.70 -3.91 4.66
CA GLY A 762 16.92 -3.12 4.89
C GLY A 762 18.15 -3.56 4.07
N ARG A 763 17.99 -4.57 3.20
CA ARG A 763 19.02 -5.02 2.25
C ARG A 763 18.63 -4.74 0.79
N GLY A 764 17.60 -3.92 0.55
CA GLY A 764 17.02 -3.72 -0.77
C GLY A 764 16.15 -4.90 -1.24
N GLY A 765 15.70 -5.76 -0.31
CA GLY A 765 14.84 -6.90 -0.63
C GLY A 765 13.48 -6.46 -1.16
N LEU A 766 13.03 -7.08 -2.25
CA LEU A 766 11.76 -6.76 -2.88
C LEU A 766 10.58 -7.38 -2.11
N PRO A 767 9.39 -6.78 -2.17
CA PRO A 767 8.18 -7.41 -1.67
C PRO A 767 7.91 -8.75 -2.37
N VAL A 768 7.54 -9.75 -1.60
CA VAL A 768 7.25 -11.09 -2.12
C VAL A 768 5.78 -11.28 -2.49
N HIS A 769 4.92 -10.40 -2.04
CA HIS A 769 3.49 -10.42 -2.33
C HIS A 769 2.92 -9.00 -2.21
N ALA A 770 1.98 -8.66 -3.07
CA ALA A 770 1.22 -7.41 -3.00
C ALA A 770 -0.27 -7.68 -3.20
N GLU A 771 -1.10 -7.06 -2.36
CA GLU A 771 -2.56 -7.09 -2.47
C GLU A 771 -3.07 -5.72 -2.87
N SER A 772 -3.89 -5.64 -3.91
CA SER A 772 -4.51 -4.38 -4.31
C SER A 772 -5.57 -3.96 -3.30
N LEU A 773 -5.52 -2.70 -2.86
CA LEU A 773 -6.49 -2.13 -1.93
C LEU A 773 -7.57 -1.28 -2.63
N LYS A 774 -7.55 -1.14 -3.95
CA LYS A 774 -8.39 -0.17 -4.69
C LYS A 774 -9.89 -0.31 -4.47
N LYS A 775 -10.37 -1.53 -4.24
CA LYS A 775 -11.79 -1.78 -4.00
C LYS A 775 -12.16 -1.71 -2.52
N ILE A 776 -11.23 -2.11 -1.65
CA ILE A 776 -11.39 -2.06 -0.19
C ILE A 776 -11.28 -0.62 0.31
N VAL A 777 -10.31 0.12 -0.24
CA VAL A 777 -10.11 1.57 -0.06
C VAL A 777 -10.48 2.23 -1.38
N PRO A 778 -11.77 2.55 -1.60
CA PRO A 778 -12.29 2.95 -2.90
C PRO A 778 -11.67 4.27 -3.38
N VAL A 779 -11.45 4.38 -4.68
CA VAL A 779 -10.81 5.53 -5.32
C VAL A 779 -11.69 6.18 -6.37
N GLY A 780 -11.42 7.45 -6.69
CA GLY A 780 -12.07 8.19 -7.77
C GLY A 780 -13.44 8.75 -7.41
N GLN A 781 -14.34 8.84 -8.38
CA GLN A 781 -15.70 9.39 -8.16
C GLN A 781 -16.49 8.50 -7.19
N GLY A 782 -16.90 9.06 -6.08
CA GLY A 782 -17.59 8.35 -5.00
C GLY A 782 -16.69 7.66 -3.98
N GLY A 783 -15.36 7.79 -4.13
CA GLY A 783 -14.36 7.29 -3.18
C GLY A 783 -13.31 8.35 -2.84
N ILE A 784 -12.21 7.88 -2.25
CA ILE A 784 -11.06 8.70 -1.88
C ILE A 784 -10.38 9.22 -3.15
N ARG A 785 -10.21 10.53 -3.24
CA ARG A 785 -9.64 11.15 -4.42
C ARG A 785 -8.13 11.22 -4.38
N ASN A 786 -7.62 11.91 -3.36
CA ASN A 786 -6.18 12.06 -3.16
C ASN A 786 -5.83 11.61 -1.75
N LEU A 787 -5.14 10.50 -1.66
CA LEU A 787 -4.69 9.93 -0.39
C LEU A 787 -3.69 10.87 0.28
N MET A 788 -4.02 11.39 1.46
CA MET A 788 -3.11 12.27 2.20
C MET A 788 -2.44 11.59 3.38
N ASP A 789 -3.17 10.81 4.15
CA ASP A 789 -2.65 10.04 5.27
C ASP A 789 -3.59 8.88 5.61
N TRP A 790 -3.09 7.84 6.24
CA TRP A 790 -3.86 6.70 6.70
C TRP A 790 -3.25 6.04 7.93
N LYS A 791 -4.10 5.67 8.89
CA LYS A 791 -3.71 5.05 10.16
C LYS A 791 -4.73 4.01 10.59
N PHE A 792 -4.28 2.92 11.21
CA PHE A 792 -5.17 2.02 11.92
C PHE A 792 -5.49 2.58 13.32
N ALA A 793 -6.76 2.53 13.69
CA ALA A 793 -7.20 2.86 15.03
C ALA A 793 -7.09 1.64 15.97
N PRO A 794 -7.17 1.84 17.31
CA PRO A 794 -7.09 0.76 18.28
C PRO A 794 -8.16 -0.32 18.13
N ASP A 795 -9.31 0.02 17.52
CA ASP A 795 -10.36 -0.94 17.19
C ASP A 795 -10.06 -1.77 15.94
N GLY A 796 -8.90 -1.55 15.30
CA GLY A 796 -8.43 -2.24 14.11
C GLY A 796 -9.12 -1.78 12.82
N SER A 797 -9.92 -0.71 12.82
CA SER A 797 -10.42 -0.06 11.61
C SER A 797 -9.35 0.86 11.01
N LEU A 798 -9.38 1.03 9.67
CA LEU A 798 -8.48 1.94 8.96
C LEU A 798 -9.16 3.30 8.78
N TYR A 799 -8.49 4.36 9.24
CA TYR A 799 -8.86 5.73 8.86
C TYR A 799 -8.00 6.23 7.72
N VAL A 800 -8.62 6.95 6.78
CA VAL A 800 -7.96 7.52 5.60
C VAL A 800 -8.35 8.98 5.49
N LEU A 801 -7.35 9.84 5.41
CA LEU A 801 -7.52 11.27 5.19
C LEU A 801 -7.43 11.55 3.69
N ASP A 802 -8.53 12.05 3.13
CA ASP A 802 -8.70 12.37 1.72
C ASP A 802 -8.54 13.88 1.52
N TYR A 803 -7.57 14.26 0.71
CA TYR A 803 -7.33 15.66 0.37
C TYR A 803 -8.46 16.26 -0.48
N GLY A 804 -9.21 15.43 -1.18
CA GLY A 804 -10.17 15.88 -2.18
C GLY A 804 -9.50 16.19 -3.52
N ARG A 805 -10.12 17.06 -4.33
CA ARG A 805 -9.62 17.41 -5.67
C ARG A 805 -8.49 18.44 -5.62
N GLY A 806 -7.58 18.32 -6.58
CA GLY A 806 -6.54 19.32 -6.82
C GLY A 806 -5.35 19.21 -5.89
N PHE A 807 -4.55 20.27 -5.83
CA PHE A 807 -3.38 20.43 -5.00
C PHE A 807 -3.22 21.90 -4.66
N PHE A 808 -2.75 22.24 -3.48
CA PHE A 808 -2.70 23.62 -2.96
C PHE A 808 -4.03 24.38 -2.96
N THR A 809 -5.13 23.68 -2.77
CA THR A 809 -6.45 24.27 -2.69
C THR A 809 -7.30 23.58 -1.62
N SER A 810 -8.18 24.35 -0.99
CA SER A 810 -9.21 23.83 -0.09
C SER A 810 -10.42 23.36 -0.90
N HIS A 811 -10.89 22.15 -0.65
CA HIS A 811 -12.06 21.59 -1.31
C HIS A 811 -13.10 21.05 -0.35
N THR A 812 -14.37 21.18 -0.74
CA THR A 812 -15.51 20.64 0.01
C THR A 812 -15.64 19.11 -0.10
N ASP A 813 -14.87 18.48 -0.96
CA ASP A 813 -14.82 17.02 -1.11
C ASP A 813 -13.70 16.35 -0.32
N SER A 814 -12.83 17.13 0.36
CA SER A 814 -11.92 16.54 1.36
C SER A 814 -12.69 15.86 2.49
N ALA A 815 -12.16 14.79 3.03
CA ALA A 815 -12.86 14.00 4.04
C ALA A 815 -11.96 13.12 4.89
N LEU A 816 -12.46 12.76 6.05
CA LEU A 816 -11.99 11.60 6.81
C LEU A 816 -12.89 10.40 6.48
N TRP A 817 -12.28 9.30 6.07
CA TRP A 817 -12.94 8.03 5.79
C TRP A 817 -12.58 7.01 6.87
N ARG A 818 -13.51 6.09 7.15
CA ARG A 818 -13.29 4.92 8.00
C ARG A 818 -13.58 3.66 7.21
N VAL A 819 -12.63 2.74 7.17
CA VAL A 819 -12.77 1.45 6.49
C VAL A 819 -12.79 0.33 7.52
N THR A 820 -13.91 -0.38 7.60
CA THR A 820 -14.17 -1.44 8.57
C THR A 820 -14.34 -2.78 7.88
N TYR A 821 -13.99 -3.86 8.57
CA TYR A 821 -14.20 -5.23 8.12
C TYR A 821 -15.52 -5.77 8.71
N LYS A 822 -16.39 -6.33 7.88
CA LYS A 822 -17.69 -6.88 8.27
C LYS A 822 -17.66 -8.38 8.63
N GLY A 823 -16.60 -9.07 8.19
CA GLY A 823 -16.46 -10.51 8.37
C GLY A 823 -16.00 -10.95 9.76
N GLY A 824 -15.69 -10.00 10.66
CA GLY A 824 -15.08 -10.24 11.98
C GLY A 824 -16.04 -10.66 13.10
N GLY A 825 -17.32 -10.89 12.80
CA GLY A 825 -18.25 -11.48 13.76
C GLY A 825 -17.83 -12.90 14.22
N PRO A 826 -18.37 -13.41 15.32
CA PRO A 826 -18.08 -14.76 15.77
C PRO A 826 -18.25 -15.73 14.60
N THR A 827 -17.30 -16.63 14.45
CA THR A 827 -17.19 -17.56 13.30
C THR A 827 -18.58 -18.12 12.97
N PRO A 828 -19.03 -18.12 11.70
CA PRO A 828 -20.39 -18.55 11.31
C PRO A 828 -20.83 -19.91 11.85
N ALA A 829 -19.90 -20.78 12.26
CA ALA A 829 -20.18 -22.04 12.93
C ALA A 829 -20.91 -21.89 14.26
N ALA A 830 -20.66 -20.82 15.04
CA ALA A 830 -21.40 -20.57 16.28
C ALA A 830 -22.77 -19.92 15.98
N ASP A 831 -22.83 -19.05 14.97
CA ASP A 831 -24.07 -18.39 14.56
C ASP A 831 -25.03 -19.31 13.79
N GLN A 832 -24.51 -20.19 12.92
CA GLN A 832 -25.33 -21.18 12.24
C GLN A 832 -25.83 -22.26 13.20
N LEU A 833 -25.03 -22.67 14.19
CA LEU A 833 -25.49 -23.57 15.27
C LEU A 833 -26.52 -22.88 16.18
N ALA A 834 -26.34 -21.57 16.46
CA ALA A 834 -27.32 -20.80 17.21
C ALA A 834 -28.65 -20.59 16.43
N ARG A 835 -28.57 -20.34 15.10
CA ARG A 835 -29.77 -20.22 14.25
C ARG A 835 -30.48 -21.57 14.04
N LYS A 836 -29.75 -22.67 13.92
CA LYS A 836 -30.35 -24.02 13.89
C LYS A 836 -30.91 -24.47 15.23
N ALA A 837 -30.40 -23.99 16.35
CA ALA A 837 -30.99 -24.27 17.68
C ALA A 837 -32.21 -23.40 17.98
N ALA A 838 -32.44 -22.33 17.24
CA ALA A 838 -33.58 -21.42 17.36
C ALA A 838 -34.72 -21.72 16.34
N GLN A 839 -34.51 -22.61 15.38
CA GLN A 839 -35.49 -23.23 14.50
C GLN A 839 -35.82 -24.63 14.98
#